data_c1c954d8b320db672515f0e6fdc5ffba
#
_entry.id   c1c954d8b320db672515f0e6fdc5ffba
#
_cell.length_a   1.000
_cell.length_b   1.000
_cell.length_c   1.000
_cell.angle_alpha   90.00
_cell.angle_beta   90.00
_cell.angle_gamma   90.00
#
_symmetry.space_group_name_H-M   'P 1'
#
loop_
_entity.id
_entity.type
_entity.pdbx_description
1 polymer ?
#
loop_
_entity_poly.entity_id
_entity_poly.type
_entity_poly.pdbx_seq_one_letter_code
_entity_poly.pdbx_strand_id
1 'polypeptide(L)'
;MKLIRLIASPILMYVLAGVYALVLAIATFVENSSGPAVARECFYYAPWFILLQLLQAVNLLAMFLQGGYFKRISKGSLLFHGALVFIWLGAAVTHYAGVTGIMHIREGETVDRMMRDEGAGMGNASLPFSVTLDDFRLKRYPGSHSPMSYESDLVIKKENEAPLQATVRMNKVIEVDGYRLFQSSFDPDEQGTVLSVSYDRPGMQITYIGYFLLFAGFVLTLFSKKSRFGRLRRELGEMKKNAPFCLLLFLGLSGALGTQASYAQEALSSSQLPCIPASHARKFGSLVLLNPNGRLEPVNSYTSAILRKLYGADKLNNINSDQFFLNLLAFPDEWGGYPFIKVDNKEILQWFGRDGKYIAWQDVFDADGNYVLTDEVNAIYAKAASERKRMDSDLLKLDESVNIVYRIMQHQLLPLFPDENDAQGKWYSAGDEQTVFHDKDSLFVSKIMDWYIYELGNGVRTNNWKEADKIVDMMHIFQQAKSKTPAIDNQRVKAELLYNQLNLFFWCRLAYLILGGILLFIACGEIIADFKWGSRLSSILIVLLIAAFLAHTTGVLLRWYISERAPWANAYESMICTSWLLVGGGLLFARRFRILPALAGLLGGIMLFVAGLNHLNPEITPLVPVLQSYWLMSHVAIIMIGYVFFALCALTGLFNLILMNLLSATNRVKLLFRIREFTLLNEMAMILGLFFMTAGTFLGAIWANVSWGRYWGWDPKETWALISIVVYALVLHIRFIPLLKGKTTWCFNLLSVVSILSIIMTWFGVNYYLSGLHSYGKTEGGDLLLWIWGAGLCVVLALALFARRRLKKYS
;
A
#
# COMPACT_ATOMS: atom_id res chain seq x y z
N MET A 1 13.53 -12.85 -48.37
CA MET A 1 12.99 -13.95 -47.58
C MET A 1 13.71 -14.15 -46.22
N LYS A 2 15.07 -14.22 -46.18
CA LYS A 2 15.80 -14.40 -44.88
C LYS A 2 15.56 -13.25 -43.89
N LEU A 3 15.59 -11.99 -44.31
CA LEU A 3 15.38 -10.81 -43.47
C LEU A 3 13.97 -10.80 -42.84
N ILE A 4 12.95 -11.10 -43.63
CA ILE A 4 11.55 -11.14 -43.15
C ILE A 4 11.35 -12.28 -42.13
N ARG A 5 12.01 -13.43 -42.30
CA ARG A 5 11.98 -14.50 -41.27
C ARG A 5 12.71 -14.11 -39.99
N LEU A 6 13.77 -13.31 -40.09
CA LEU A 6 14.46 -12.78 -38.92
C LEU A 6 13.57 -11.79 -38.15
N ILE A 7 12.94 -10.84 -38.88
CA ILE A 7 12.01 -9.86 -38.27
C ILE A 7 10.79 -10.56 -37.63
N ALA A 8 10.24 -11.61 -38.24
CA ALA A 8 9.11 -12.37 -37.70
C ALA A 8 9.54 -13.47 -36.70
N SER A 9 10.68 -13.33 -36.04
CA SER A 9 11.21 -14.32 -35.13
C SER A 9 10.72 -14.12 -33.68
N PRO A 10 10.19 -15.17 -33.00
CA PRO A 10 9.90 -15.11 -31.57
C PRO A 10 11.13 -14.83 -30.70
N ILE A 11 12.33 -15.27 -31.13
CA ILE A 11 13.59 -15.01 -30.45
C ILE A 11 13.87 -13.50 -30.43
N LEU A 12 13.68 -12.83 -31.58
CA LEU A 12 13.86 -11.38 -31.66
C LEU A 12 12.90 -10.66 -30.71
N MET A 13 11.62 -11.07 -30.62
CA MET A 13 10.67 -10.50 -29.66
C MET A 13 11.16 -10.66 -28.22
N TYR A 14 11.71 -11.82 -27.87
CA TYR A 14 12.28 -12.04 -26.53
C TYR A 14 13.41 -11.08 -26.22
N VAL A 15 14.34 -10.91 -27.16
CA VAL A 15 15.50 -10.01 -27.00
C VAL A 15 15.02 -8.56 -26.86
N LEU A 16 14.15 -8.12 -27.77
CA LEU A 16 13.61 -6.76 -27.75
C LEU A 16 12.82 -6.46 -26.48
N ALA A 17 11.96 -7.38 -26.02
CA ALA A 17 11.19 -7.20 -24.80
C ALA A 17 12.08 -7.25 -23.54
N GLY A 18 13.11 -8.10 -23.53
CA GLY A 18 14.08 -8.15 -22.43
C GLY A 18 14.92 -6.87 -22.35
N VAL A 19 15.40 -6.35 -23.49
CA VAL A 19 16.11 -5.07 -23.57
C VAL A 19 15.20 -3.93 -23.12
N TYR A 20 13.94 -3.92 -23.57
CA TYR A 20 12.95 -2.92 -23.17
C TYR A 20 12.74 -2.87 -21.67
N ALA A 21 12.52 -4.02 -21.01
CA ALA A 21 12.36 -4.09 -19.57
C ALA A 21 13.63 -3.63 -18.81
N LEU A 22 14.82 -3.99 -19.30
CA LEU A 22 16.10 -3.57 -18.71
C LEU A 22 16.31 -2.06 -18.83
N VAL A 23 16.04 -1.50 -19.99
CA VAL A 23 16.15 -0.06 -20.25
C VAL A 23 15.21 0.72 -19.35
N LEU A 24 13.96 0.29 -19.22
CA LEU A 24 12.99 0.91 -18.32
C LEU A 24 13.44 0.87 -16.86
N ALA A 25 14.01 -0.26 -16.41
CA ALA A 25 14.55 -0.36 -15.06
C ALA A 25 15.70 0.63 -14.83
N ILE A 26 16.66 0.71 -15.78
CA ILE A 26 17.77 1.67 -15.70
C ILE A 26 17.24 3.10 -15.68
N ALA A 27 16.26 3.44 -16.54
CA ALA A 27 15.67 4.78 -16.61
C ALA A 27 15.10 5.25 -15.27
N THR A 28 14.43 4.36 -14.50
CA THR A 28 13.89 4.74 -13.18
C THR A 28 14.97 5.05 -12.14
N PHE A 29 16.13 4.39 -12.19
CA PHE A 29 17.25 4.72 -11.31
C PHE A 29 17.95 6.01 -11.73
N VAL A 30 18.07 6.27 -13.04
CA VAL A 30 18.58 7.56 -13.55
C VAL A 30 17.64 8.70 -13.17
N GLU A 31 16.33 8.48 -13.27
CA GLU A 31 15.33 9.46 -12.83
C GLU A 31 15.50 9.82 -11.35
N ASN A 32 15.76 8.83 -10.49
CA ASN A 32 15.97 9.04 -9.06
C ASN A 32 17.28 9.79 -8.75
N SER A 33 18.34 9.56 -9.53
CA SER A 33 19.67 10.16 -9.28
C SER A 33 19.86 11.51 -9.96
N SER A 34 19.27 11.71 -11.15
CA SER A 34 19.56 12.86 -12.04
C SER A 34 18.31 13.67 -12.38
N GLY A 35 17.15 13.25 -11.88
CA GLY A 35 15.87 13.93 -12.07
C GLY A 35 15.07 13.46 -13.29
N PRO A 36 13.75 13.76 -13.32
CA PRO A 36 12.84 13.30 -14.37
C PRO A 36 13.12 13.90 -15.74
N ALA A 37 13.68 15.10 -15.83
CA ALA A 37 14.03 15.74 -17.11
C ALA A 37 15.10 14.94 -17.85
N VAL A 38 16.20 14.57 -17.16
CA VAL A 38 17.29 13.75 -17.73
C VAL A 38 16.78 12.37 -18.18
N ALA A 39 15.94 11.74 -17.36
CA ALA A 39 15.38 10.42 -17.72
C ALA A 39 14.48 10.51 -18.95
N ARG A 40 13.71 11.58 -19.12
CA ARG A 40 12.89 11.81 -20.32
C ARG A 40 13.74 12.00 -21.56
N GLU A 41 14.75 12.86 -21.50
CA GLU A 41 15.62 13.15 -22.65
C GLU A 41 16.47 11.95 -23.06
N CYS A 42 17.14 11.29 -22.10
CA CYS A 42 18.08 10.20 -22.39
C CYS A 42 17.41 8.85 -22.69
N PHE A 43 16.19 8.60 -22.15
CA PHE A 43 15.50 7.30 -22.23
C PHE A 43 14.10 7.42 -22.82
N TYR A 44 13.12 7.93 -22.08
CA TYR A 44 11.70 7.77 -22.44
C TYR A 44 11.31 8.41 -23.77
N TYR A 45 11.90 9.56 -24.13
CA TYR A 45 11.64 10.29 -25.37
C TYR A 45 12.82 10.26 -26.35
N ALA A 46 13.89 9.53 -26.01
CA ALA A 46 15.05 9.38 -26.87
C ALA A 46 14.69 8.67 -28.19
N PRO A 47 15.20 9.14 -29.36
CA PRO A 47 14.90 8.51 -30.65
C PRO A 47 15.21 7.00 -30.70
N TRP A 48 16.29 6.56 -30.04
CA TRP A 48 16.67 5.16 -30.01
C TRP A 48 15.66 4.31 -29.23
N PHE A 49 15.02 4.84 -28.17
CA PHE A 49 13.99 4.14 -27.41
C PHE A 49 12.68 4.03 -28.21
N ILE A 50 12.31 5.10 -28.92
CA ILE A 50 11.17 5.10 -29.85
C ILE A 50 11.41 4.06 -30.96
N LEU A 51 12.64 3.98 -31.50
CA LEU A 51 13.01 2.95 -32.46
C LEU A 51 12.89 1.52 -31.87
N LEU A 52 13.28 1.30 -30.62
CA LEU A 52 13.10 0.02 -29.95
C LEU A 52 11.63 -0.39 -29.89
N GLN A 53 10.73 0.53 -29.54
CA GLN A 53 9.28 0.28 -29.51
C GLN A 53 8.72 0.01 -30.90
N LEU A 54 9.16 0.76 -31.91
CA LEU A 54 8.78 0.55 -33.30
C LEU A 54 9.23 -0.84 -33.80
N LEU A 55 10.45 -1.27 -33.47
CA LEU A 55 10.95 -2.60 -33.83
C LEU A 55 10.11 -3.72 -33.15
N GLN A 56 9.65 -3.52 -31.92
CA GLN A 56 8.73 -4.45 -31.27
C GLN A 56 7.38 -4.53 -32.00
N ALA A 57 6.80 -3.39 -32.37
CA ALA A 57 5.54 -3.33 -33.09
C ALA A 57 5.67 -4.01 -34.48
N VAL A 58 6.74 -3.71 -35.21
CA VAL A 58 7.03 -4.32 -36.53
C VAL A 58 7.27 -5.83 -36.40
N ASN A 59 8.02 -6.28 -35.39
CA ASN A 59 8.22 -7.69 -35.11
C ASN A 59 6.89 -8.41 -34.83
N LEU A 60 6.03 -7.84 -33.97
CA LEU A 60 4.72 -8.41 -33.64
C LEU A 60 3.83 -8.52 -34.87
N LEU A 61 3.73 -7.45 -35.69
CA LEU A 61 2.96 -7.44 -36.94
C LEU A 61 3.52 -8.45 -37.95
N ALA A 62 4.84 -8.53 -38.14
CA ALA A 62 5.50 -9.50 -39.03
C ALA A 62 5.22 -10.95 -38.61
N MET A 63 5.23 -11.23 -37.27
CA MET A 63 4.85 -12.55 -36.75
C MET A 63 3.40 -12.90 -37.09
N PHE A 64 2.47 -11.96 -37.02
CA PHE A 64 1.09 -12.20 -37.40
C PHE A 64 0.93 -12.47 -38.90
N LEU A 65 1.58 -11.69 -39.76
CA LEU A 65 1.42 -11.78 -41.22
C LEU A 65 2.06 -13.03 -41.82
N GLN A 66 3.27 -13.38 -41.34
CA GLN A 66 4.04 -14.49 -41.99
C GLN A 66 3.71 -15.88 -41.48
N GLY A 67 3.31 -16.04 -40.23
CA GLY A 67 3.29 -17.36 -39.58
C GLY A 67 2.03 -18.18 -39.78
N GLY A 68 1.03 -17.69 -40.51
CA GLY A 68 -0.31 -18.30 -40.46
C GLY A 68 -0.90 -18.30 -39.06
N TYR A 69 -0.36 -17.48 -38.19
CA TYR A 69 -0.80 -17.34 -36.77
C TYR A 69 -2.28 -16.98 -36.68
N PHE A 70 -2.78 -16.16 -37.62
CA PHE A 70 -4.22 -15.85 -37.70
C PHE A 70 -5.13 -17.08 -37.72
N LYS A 71 -4.66 -18.18 -38.35
CA LYS A 71 -5.43 -19.43 -38.41
C LYS A 71 -5.23 -20.33 -37.20
N ARG A 72 -4.14 -20.17 -36.46
CA ARG A 72 -3.73 -21.07 -35.35
C ARG A 72 -4.03 -20.56 -33.96
N ILE A 73 -4.11 -19.23 -33.75
CA ILE A 73 -4.39 -18.63 -32.44
C ILE A 73 -5.89 -18.43 -32.19
N SER A 74 -6.29 -18.40 -30.94
CA SER A 74 -7.69 -18.10 -30.59
C SER A 74 -8.02 -16.63 -30.92
N LYS A 75 -9.29 -16.35 -31.27
CA LYS A 75 -9.76 -14.98 -31.54
C LYS A 75 -9.44 -14.01 -30.37
N GLY A 76 -9.59 -14.44 -29.11
CA GLY A 76 -9.22 -13.65 -27.95
C GLY A 76 -7.72 -13.31 -27.89
N SER A 77 -6.87 -14.30 -28.21
CA SER A 77 -5.42 -14.08 -28.25
C SER A 77 -5.01 -13.11 -29.37
N LEU A 78 -5.67 -13.21 -30.52
CA LEU A 78 -5.44 -12.29 -31.63
C LEU A 78 -5.82 -10.86 -31.27
N LEU A 79 -7.01 -10.69 -30.70
CA LEU A 79 -7.52 -9.39 -30.27
C LEU A 79 -6.60 -8.75 -29.20
N PHE A 80 -6.18 -9.55 -28.22
CA PHE A 80 -5.28 -9.14 -27.16
C PHE A 80 -3.92 -8.62 -27.69
N HIS A 81 -3.26 -9.36 -28.58
CA HIS A 81 -1.97 -8.92 -29.11
C HIS A 81 -2.14 -7.77 -30.12
N GLY A 82 -3.22 -7.77 -30.92
CA GLY A 82 -3.56 -6.66 -31.82
C GLY A 82 -3.80 -5.35 -31.08
N ALA A 83 -4.38 -5.39 -29.88
CA ALA A 83 -4.60 -4.23 -29.05
C ALA A 83 -3.32 -3.46 -28.69
N LEU A 84 -2.17 -4.17 -28.55
CA LEU A 84 -0.87 -3.54 -28.29
C LEU A 84 -0.46 -2.57 -29.42
N VAL A 85 -0.82 -2.88 -30.67
CA VAL A 85 -0.55 -2.00 -31.81
C VAL A 85 -1.34 -0.69 -31.68
N PHE A 86 -2.61 -0.75 -31.23
CA PHE A 86 -3.42 0.44 -30.96
C PHE A 86 -2.85 1.27 -29.81
N ILE A 87 -2.36 0.62 -28.77
CA ILE A 87 -1.73 1.31 -27.64
C ILE A 87 -0.46 2.04 -28.09
N TRP A 88 0.43 1.38 -28.86
CA TRP A 88 1.62 2.04 -29.41
C TRP A 88 1.27 3.17 -30.40
N LEU A 89 0.25 2.97 -31.23
CA LEU A 89 -0.22 4.02 -32.15
C LEU A 89 -0.76 5.22 -31.37
N GLY A 90 -1.61 4.98 -30.36
CA GLY A 90 -2.13 6.04 -29.52
C GLY A 90 -1.02 6.81 -28.77
N ALA A 91 -0.04 6.08 -28.19
CA ALA A 91 1.13 6.68 -27.56
C ALA A 91 1.96 7.54 -28.55
N ALA A 92 2.14 7.08 -29.78
CA ALA A 92 2.81 7.87 -30.82
C ALA A 92 2.03 9.14 -31.18
N VAL A 93 0.69 9.05 -31.33
CA VAL A 93 -0.16 10.23 -31.58
C VAL A 93 -0.08 11.23 -30.42
N THR A 94 -0.15 10.75 -29.17
CA THR A 94 0.03 11.59 -27.98
C THR A 94 1.39 12.28 -27.97
N HIS A 95 2.45 11.56 -28.28
CA HIS A 95 3.81 12.09 -28.28
C HIS A 95 4.03 13.18 -29.33
N TYR A 96 3.49 13.03 -30.55
CA TYR A 96 3.72 13.95 -31.65
C TYR A 96 2.65 15.04 -31.82
N ALA A 97 1.42 14.80 -31.41
CA ALA A 97 0.28 15.70 -31.57
C ALA A 97 -0.32 16.22 -30.25
N GLY A 98 0.03 15.62 -29.13
CA GLY A 98 -0.41 16.04 -27.80
C GLY A 98 0.26 17.34 -27.39
N VAL A 99 -0.51 18.22 -26.71
CA VAL A 99 0.00 19.49 -26.18
C VAL A 99 -0.31 19.52 -24.69
N THR A 100 0.69 19.78 -23.87
CA THR A 100 0.55 19.92 -22.42
C THR A 100 1.24 21.19 -21.95
N GLY A 101 0.68 21.82 -20.91
CA GLY A 101 1.27 23.01 -20.31
C GLY A 101 0.69 23.29 -18.93
N ILE A 102 1.19 24.33 -18.33
CA ILE A 102 0.76 24.84 -17.02
C ILE A 102 0.22 26.25 -17.18
N MET A 103 -0.87 26.56 -16.50
CA MET A 103 -1.49 27.87 -16.45
C MET A 103 -1.55 28.31 -14.99
N HIS A 104 -0.91 29.38 -14.63
CA HIS A 104 -0.99 30.02 -13.34
C HIS A 104 -1.94 31.22 -13.45
N ILE A 105 -2.91 31.33 -12.54
CA ILE A 105 -3.95 32.36 -12.57
C ILE A 105 -4.22 32.83 -11.14
N ARG A 106 -4.17 34.14 -10.92
CA ARG A 106 -4.58 34.74 -9.65
C ARG A 106 -6.05 35.14 -9.68
N GLU A 107 -6.67 35.31 -8.52
CA GLU A 107 -8.07 35.76 -8.41
C GLU A 107 -8.28 37.08 -9.13
N GLY A 108 -9.31 37.18 -9.96
CA GLY A 108 -9.61 38.30 -10.82
C GLY A 108 -8.77 38.41 -12.10
N GLU A 109 -7.71 37.60 -12.24
CA GLU A 109 -6.87 37.62 -13.45
C GLU A 109 -7.50 36.80 -14.58
N THR A 110 -7.27 37.23 -15.81
CA THR A 110 -7.67 36.55 -17.04
C THR A 110 -6.45 36.13 -17.83
N VAL A 111 -6.32 34.86 -18.14
CA VAL A 111 -5.19 34.29 -18.88
C VAL A 111 -5.69 33.54 -20.11
N ASP A 112 -5.05 33.74 -21.27
CA ASP A 112 -5.31 33.11 -22.57
C ASP A 112 -4.13 32.27 -23.07
N ARG A 113 -3.14 32.03 -22.22
CA ARG A 113 -1.88 31.35 -22.57
C ARG A 113 -1.53 30.29 -21.54
N MET A 114 -0.84 29.24 -21.97
CA MET A 114 -0.20 28.29 -21.11
C MET A 114 1.31 28.23 -21.33
N MET A 115 2.07 28.00 -20.30
CA MET A 115 3.51 27.71 -20.36
C MET A 115 3.70 26.24 -20.74
N ARG A 116 4.36 25.98 -21.88
CA ARG A 116 4.76 24.63 -22.31
C ARG A 116 6.15 24.30 -21.80
N ASP A 117 6.35 23.05 -21.41
CA ASP A 117 7.68 22.51 -21.11
C ASP A 117 8.28 21.94 -22.42
N GLU A 118 9.01 22.78 -23.16
CA GLU A 118 9.64 22.42 -24.45
C GLU A 118 11.15 22.10 -24.27
N GLY A 119 11.50 21.26 -23.31
CA GLY A 119 12.84 20.66 -23.17
C GLY A 119 14.04 21.64 -23.01
N ALA A 120 14.16 22.66 -23.84
CA ALA A 120 15.26 23.66 -23.81
C ALA A 120 14.79 25.08 -23.46
N GLY A 121 13.50 25.31 -23.20
CA GLY A 121 12.94 26.62 -22.84
C GLY A 121 11.44 26.58 -22.59
N MET A 122 10.95 27.47 -21.71
CA MET A 122 9.52 27.68 -21.51
C MET A 122 8.95 28.48 -22.68
N GLY A 123 8.12 27.84 -23.53
CA GLY A 123 7.38 28.53 -24.61
C GLY A 123 5.95 28.86 -24.16
N ASN A 124 5.44 30.04 -24.58
CA ASN A 124 4.03 30.38 -24.37
C ASN A 124 3.18 29.90 -25.54
N ALA A 125 2.15 29.09 -25.28
CA ALA A 125 1.16 28.71 -26.27
C ALA A 125 -0.17 29.40 -25.99
N SER A 126 -0.75 30.05 -27.02
CA SER A 126 -2.08 30.68 -26.92
C SER A 126 -3.18 29.62 -26.94
N LEU A 127 -4.22 29.84 -26.15
CA LEU A 127 -5.43 29.03 -26.11
C LEU A 127 -6.53 29.70 -26.96
N PRO A 128 -7.48 28.93 -27.52
CA PRO A 128 -8.62 29.47 -28.27
C PRO A 128 -9.70 30.07 -27.36
N PHE A 129 -9.47 30.20 -26.07
CA PHE A 129 -10.36 30.75 -25.04
C PHE A 129 -9.52 31.40 -23.94
N SER A 130 -10.15 32.29 -23.18
CA SER A 130 -9.57 32.90 -21.98
C SER A 130 -10.21 32.32 -20.73
N VAL A 131 -9.43 32.22 -19.67
CA VAL A 131 -9.83 31.68 -18.35
C VAL A 131 -9.62 32.76 -17.30
N THR A 132 -10.67 33.11 -16.57
CA THR A 132 -10.61 34.00 -15.41
C THR A 132 -10.82 33.20 -14.16
N LEU A 133 -9.98 33.35 -13.14
CA LEU A 133 -10.22 32.80 -11.81
C LEU A 133 -11.13 33.76 -11.03
N ASP A 134 -12.32 33.30 -10.69
CA ASP A 134 -13.29 34.08 -9.91
C ASP A 134 -13.00 33.93 -8.41
N ASP A 135 -12.83 32.70 -7.93
CA ASP A 135 -12.59 32.39 -6.52
C ASP A 135 -11.79 31.08 -6.37
N PHE A 136 -10.83 31.06 -5.47
CA PHE A 136 -10.09 29.85 -5.08
C PHE A 136 -10.43 29.46 -3.65
N ARG A 137 -10.81 28.22 -3.42
CA ARG A 137 -11.18 27.70 -2.09
C ARG A 137 -10.38 26.48 -1.71
N LEU A 138 -9.65 26.57 -0.61
CA LEU A 138 -9.06 25.45 0.07
C LEU A 138 -9.98 24.97 1.18
N LYS A 139 -10.71 23.88 0.92
CA LYS A 139 -11.50 23.20 1.95
C LYS A 139 -10.60 22.32 2.78
N ARG A 140 -10.68 22.43 4.08
CA ARG A 140 -9.94 21.63 5.05
C ARG A 140 -10.86 20.65 5.78
N TYR A 141 -10.29 19.57 6.30
CA TYR A 141 -11.01 18.73 7.25
C TYR A 141 -11.35 19.53 8.50
N PRO A 142 -12.53 19.34 9.10
CA PRO A 142 -12.98 20.13 10.25
C PRO A 142 -11.93 20.18 11.36
N GLY A 143 -11.65 21.37 11.88
CA GLY A 143 -10.70 21.61 12.95
C GLY A 143 -9.24 21.30 12.64
N SER A 144 -8.85 21.13 11.36
CA SER A 144 -7.50 20.78 10.98
C SER A 144 -6.94 21.67 9.87
N HIS A 145 -5.62 21.62 9.68
CA HIS A 145 -4.95 22.22 8.52
C HIS A 145 -4.87 21.27 7.31
N SER A 146 -5.31 20.02 7.47
CA SER A 146 -5.23 19.02 6.40
C SER A 146 -6.23 19.33 5.27
N PRO A 147 -5.78 19.38 4.01
CA PRO A 147 -6.64 19.71 2.88
C PRO A 147 -7.62 18.56 2.58
N MET A 148 -8.89 18.91 2.41
CA MET A 148 -9.95 18.00 1.97
C MET A 148 -10.24 18.15 0.48
N SER A 149 -10.24 19.40 -0.04
CA SER A 149 -10.46 19.69 -1.46
C SER A 149 -9.83 21.03 -1.85
N TYR A 150 -9.33 21.09 -3.08
CA TYR A 150 -8.93 22.33 -3.74
C TYR A 150 -9.96 22.63 -4.82
N GLU A 151 -10.58 23.82 -4.83
CA GLU A 151 -11.62 24.19 -5.78
C GLU A 151 -11.31 25.56 -6.38
N SER A 152 -11.32 25.64 -7.72
CA SER A 152 -11.16 26.88 -8.46
C SER A 152 -12.42 27.16 -9.27
N ASP A 153 -13.11 28.25 -9.00
CA ASP A 153 -14.24 28.71 -9.79
C ASP A 153 -13.73 29.55 -10.95
N LEU A 154 -14.02 29.08 -12.15
CA LEU A 154 -13.50 29.66 -13.39
C LEU A 154 -14.61 30.22 -14.25
N VAL A 155 -14.34 31.34 -14.85
CA VAL A 155 -15.16 31.91 -15.93
C VAL A 155 -14.39 31.78 -17.24
N ILE A 156 -14.88 30.94 -18.13
CA ILE A 156 -14.24 30.65 -19.42
C ILE A 156 -14.99 31.40 -20.52
N LYS A 157 -14.26 32.22 -21.28
CA LYS A 157 -14.81 33.02 -22.38
C LYS A 157 -14.22 32.56 -23.71
N LYS A 158 -15.09 32.33 -24.70
CA LYS A 158 -14.75 32.08 -26.10
C LYS A 158 -15.23 33.23 -26.96
N GLU A 159 -14.65 33.36 -28.12
CA GLU A 159 -15.16 34.32 -29.11
C GLU A 159 -16.59 33.92 -29.50
N ASN A 160 -17.51 34.87 -29.42
CA ASN A 160 -18.94 34.74 -29.82
C ASN A 160 -19.79 33.73 -29.01
N GLU A 161 -19.36 33.25 -27.86
CA GLU A 161 -20.15 32.39 -26.96
C GLU A 161 -20.40 33.07 -25.60
N ALA A 162 -21.46 32.68 -24.92
CA ALA A 162 -21.73 33.13 -23.57
C ALA A 162 -20.66 32.59 -22.60
N PRO A 163 -20.23 33.37 -21.59
CA PRO A 163 -19.24 32.87 -20.60
C PRO A 163 -19.72 31.61 -19.90
N LEU A 164 -18.85 30.61 -19.85
CA LEU A 164 -19.09 29.34 -19.14
C LEU A 164 -18.53 29.46 -17.72
N GLN A 165 -19.40 29.36 -16.71
CA GLN A 165 -18.98 29.23 -15.32
C GLN A 165 -18.79 27.77 -15.00
N ALA A 166 -17.64 27.41 -14.41
CA ALA A 166 -17.31 26.02 -14.09
C ALA A 166 -16.34 25.94 -12.91
N THR A 167 -16.48 24.92 -12.07
CA THR A 167 -15.57 24.66 -10.95
C THR A 167 -14.64 23.49 -11.27
N VAL A 168 -13.34 23.74 -11.28
CA VAL A 168 -12.29 22.71 -11.34
C VAL A 168 -11.92 22.29 -9.91
N ARG A 169 -11.77 21.01 -9.69
CA ARG A 169 -11.24 20.45 -8.44
C ARG A 169 -10.48 19.16 -8.71
N MET A 170 -9.75 18.66 -7.71
CA MET A 170 -9.10 17.35 -7.82
C MET A 170 -10.09 16.27 -8.28
N ASN A 171 -9.70 15.44 -9.24
CA ASN A 171 -10.53 14.39 -9.84
C ASN A 171 -11.81 14.88 -10.59
N LYS A 172 -11.95 16.19 -10.81
CA LYS A 172 -13.04 16.78 -11.62
C LYS A 172 -12.48 17.76 -12.64
N VAL A 173 -12.41 17.31 -13.86
CA VAL A 173 -11.86 18.00 -15.02
C VAL A 173 -12.90 18.85 -15.71
N ILE A 174 -12.49 19.97 -16.30
CA ILE A 174 -13.30 20.74 -17.26
C ILE A 174 -12.70 20.54 -18.66
N GLU A 175 -13.55 20.27 -19.64
CA GLU A 175 -13.16 20.16 -21.05
C GLU A 175 -13.76 21.31 -21.86
N VAL A 176 -12.90 22.05 -22.59
CA VAL A 176 -13.26 23.17 -23.45
C VAL A 176 -12.51 23.03 -24.77
N ASP A 177 -13.24 22.88 -25.90
CA ASP A 177 -12.68 22.71 -27.25
C ASP A 177 -11.61 21.61 -27.37
N GLY A 178 -11.75 20.54 -26.55
CA GLY A 178 -10.78 19.43 -26.51
C GLY A 178 -9.60 19.67 -25.59
N TYR A 179 -9.43 20.89 -25.05
CA TYR A 179 -8.51 21.16 -23.96
C TYR A 179 -9.13 20.77 -22.64
N ARG A 180 -8.36 20.16 -21.78
CA ARG A 180 -8.77 19.73 -20.42
C ARG A 180 -7.96 20.47 -19.38
N LEU A 181 -8.67 21.05 -18.42
CA LEU A 181 -8.13 21.84 -17.32
C LEU A 181 -8.19 21.00 -16.04
N PHE A 182 -7.07 20.87 -15.35
CA PHE A 182 -6.91 20.08 -14.13
C PHE A 182 -6.36 20.93 -13.00
N GLN A 183 -6.87 20.75 -11.78
CA GLN A 183 -6.29 21.34 -10.59
C GLN A 183 -4.94 20.68 -10.30
N SER A 184 -3.85 21.42 -10.35
CA SER A 184 -2.50 20.90 -10.10
C SER A 184 -1.94 21.36 -8.75
N SER A 185 -1.92 22.67 -8.50
CA SER A 185 -1.40 23.27 -7.29
C SER A 185 -2.13 24.60 -7.01
N PHE A 186 -1.72 25.34 -6.00
CA PHE A 186 -2.24 26.64 -5.63
C PHE A 186 -1.13 27.49 -4.99
N ASP A 187 -1.36 28.79 -4.89
CA ASP A 187 -0.41 29.72 -4.28
C ASP A 187 -0.44 29.61 -2.75
N PRO A 188 0.70 29.79 -2.05
CA PRO A 188 0.76 29.69 -0.59
C PRO A 188 -0.16 30.67 0.16
N ASP A 189 -0.51 31.80 -0.48
CA ASP A 189 -1.44 32.80 0.05
C ASP A 189 -2.92 32.48 -0.22
N GLU A 190 -3.20 31.34 -0.86
CA GLU A 190 -4.55 30.87 -1.23
C GLU A 190 -5.33 31.83 -2.16
N GLN A 191 -4.64 32.73 -2.89
CA GLN A 191 -5.25 33.69 -3.82
C GLN A 191 -4.95 33.41 -5.29
N GLY A 192 -4.48 32.20 -5.60
CA GLY A 192 -4.16 31.80 -6.97
C GLY A 192 -4.12 30.31 -7.14
N THR A 193 -4.34 29.88 -8.36
CA THR A 193 -4.38 28.47 -8.76
C THR A 193 -3.39 28.17 -9.87
N VAL A 194 -2.85 26.97 -9.85
CA VAL A 194 -2.03 26.42 -10.93
C VAL A 194 -2.82 25.28 -11.58
N LEU A 195 -3.21 25.48 -12.83
CA LEU A 195 -3.92 24.49 -13.62
C LEU A 195 -2.98 23.80 -14.60
N SER A 196 -3.04 22.48 -14.68
CA SER A 196 -2.45 21.73 -15.79
C SER A 196 -3.44 21.72 -16.96
N VAL A 197 -2.95 22.02 -18.16
CA VAL A 197 -3.73 22.08 -19.39
C VAL A 197 -3.23 20.98 -20.32
N SER A 198 -4.15 20.16 -20.86
CA SER A 198 -3.82 19.07 -21.76
C SER A 198 -4.76 19.02 -22.95
N TYR A 199 -4.19 18.91 -24.16
CA TYR A 199 -4.91 18.65 -25.40
C TYR A 199 -4.35 17.38 -26.05
N ASP A 200 -5.05 16.26 -25.87
CA ASP A 200 -4.65 14.94 -26.40
C ASP A 200 -5.87 14.05 -26.68
N ARG A 201 -6.93 14.60 -27.22
CA ARG A 201 -8.15 13.85 -27.49
C ARG A 201 -7.94 12.68 -28.46
N PRO A 202 -7.22 12.83 -29.61
CA PRO A 202 -7.02 11.73 -30.56
C PRO A 202 -6.15 10.59 -29.99
N GLY A 203 -5.01 10.91 -29.37
CA GLY A 203 -4.10 9.92 -28.81
C GLY A 203 -4.74 9.12 -27.69
N MET A 204 -5.44 9.82 -26.79
CA MET A 204 -6.22 9.22 -25.70
C MET A 204 -7.29 8.25 -26.22
N GLN A 205 -8.09 8.66 -27.22
CA GLN A 205 -9.17 7.81 -27.78
C GLN A 205 -8.60 6.53 -28.40
N ILE A 206 -7.54 6.62 -29.20
CA ILE A 206 -6.88 5.47 -29.81
C ILE A 206 -6.33 4.53 -28.73
N THR A 207 -5.68 5.08 -27.70
CA THR A 207 -5.15 4.29 -26.59
C THR A 207 -6.27 3.59 -25.82
N TYR A 208 -7.38 4.25 -25.55
CA TYR A 208 -8.53 3.66 -24.83
C TYR A 208 -9.23 2.57 -25.64
N ILE A 209 -9.30 2.71 -26.97
CA ILE A 209 -9.72 1.61 -27.85
C ILE A 209 -8.77 0.43 -27.67
N GLY A 210 -7.47 0.66 -27.63
CA GLY A 210 -6.47 -0.37 -27.35
C GLY A 210 -6.70 -1.06 -26.00
N TYR A 211 -6.96 -0.30 -24.92
CA TYR A 211 -7.26 -0.85 -23.60
C TYR A 211 -8.52 -1.71 -23.59
N PHE A 212 -9.59 -1.25 -24.24
CA PHE A 212 -10.82 -2.00 -24.36
C PHE A 212 -10.63 -3.31 -25.14
N LEU A 213 -9.95 -3.27 -26.30
CA LEU A 213 -9.64 -4.45 -27.11
C LEU A 213 -8.78 -5.45 -26.35
N LEU A 214 -7.82 -4.98 -25.57
CA LEU A 214 -6.94 -5.80 -24.75
C LEU A 214 -7.72 -6.50 -23.64
N PHE A 215 -8.55 -5.76 -22.89
CA PHE A 215 -9.42 -6.33 -21.87
C PHE A 215 -10.38 -7.38 -22.47
N ALA A 216 -11.09 -7.03 -23.55
CA ALA A 216 -12.00 -7.95 -24.26
C ALA A 216 -11.25 -9.19 -24.77
N GLY A 217 -10.04 -9.03 -25.31
CA GLY A 217 -9.19 -10.12 -25.77
C GLY A 217 -8.78 -11.08 -24.65
N PHE A 218 -8.44 -10.54 -23.48
CA PHE A 218 -8.17 -11.35 -22.28
C PHE A 218 -9.40 -12.12 -21.82
N VAL A 219 -10.54 -11.46 -21.68
CA VAL A 219 -11.81 -12.10 -21.27
C VAL A 219 -12.15 -13.24 -22.23
N LEU A 220 -12.12 -12.98 -23.54
CA LEU A 220 -12.34 -14.03 -24.56
C LEU A 220 -11.33 -15.16 -24.44
N THR A 221 -10.08 -14.88 -24.10
CA THR A 221 -9.03 -15.90 -23.90
C THR A 221 -9.34 -16.80 -22.70
N LEU A 222 -9.85 -16.26 -21.59
CA LEU A 222 -10.23 -17.04 -20.42
C LEU A 222 -11.40 -17.99 -20.69
N PHE A 223 -12.39 -17.59 -21.48
CA PHE A 223 -13.55 -18.39 -21.79
C PHE A 223 -13.41 -19.32 -23.01
N SER A 224 -12.47 -19.04 -23.91
CA SER A 224 -12.28 -19.83 -25.14
C SER A 224 -11.70 -21.22 -24.87
N LYS A 225 -12.39 -22.27 -25.34
CA LYS A 225 -11.87 -23.66 -25.30
C LYS A 225 -10.60 -23.86 -26.14
N LYS A 226 -10.40 -23.05 -27.19
CA LYS A 226 -9.24 -23.11 -28.11
C LYS A 226 -8.04 -22.33 -27.59
N SER A 227 -8.23 -21.47 -26.57
CA SER A 227 -7.15 -20.69 -25.98
C SER A 227 -6.14 -21.55 -25.22
N ARG A 228 -4.99 -20.98 -24.85
CA ARG A 228 -4.03 -21.66 -23.99
C ARG A 228 -4.64 -21.98 -22.62
N PHE A 229 -5.33 -21.02 -22.02
CA PHE A 229 -6.02 -21.21 -20.74
C PHE A 229 -7.06 -22.34 -20.80
N GLY A 230 -7.87 -22.39 -21.87
CA GLY A 230 -8.85 -23.46 -22.07
C GLY A 230 -8.22 -24.86 -22.25
N ARG A 231 -7.04 -24.93 -22.91
CA ARG A 231 -6.28 -26.18 -23.02
C ARG A 231 -5.69 -26.63 -21.71
N LEU A 232 -5.08 -25.71 -20.94
CA LEU A 232 -4.55 -26.00 -19.59
C LEU A 232 -5.65 -26.51 -18.66
N ARG A 233 -6.82 -25.87 -18.68
CA ARG A 233 -7.98 -26.27 -17.89
C ARG A 233 -8.46 -27.69 -18.23
N ARG A 234 -8.46 -28.09 -19.51
CA ARG A 234 -8.79 -29.44 -19.95
C ARG A 234 -7.74 -30.45 -19.52
N GLU A 235 -6.46 -30.18 -19.80
CA GLU A 235 -5.35 -31.07 -19.43
C GLU A 235 -5.35 -31.34 -17.94
N LEU A 236 -5.53 -30.31 -17.11
CA LEU A 236 -5.65 -30.44 -15.66
C LEU A 236 -6.91 -31.21 -15.25
N GLY A 237 -8.01 -31.05 -15.99
CA GLY A 237 -9.27 -31.82 -15.79
C GLY A 237 -9.11 -33.30 -16.11
N GLU A 238 -8.41 -33.63 -17.19
CA GLU A 238 -8.15 -35.03 -17.60
C GLU A 238 -7.23 -35.73 -16.61
N MET A 239 -6.25 -35.06 -16.02
CA MET A 239 -5.38 -35.61 -14.98
C MET A 239 -6.15 -35.97 -13.69
N LYS A 240 -7.38 -35.48 -13.50
CA LYS A 240 -8.18 -35.63 -12.26
C LYS A 240 -9.57 -36.28 -12.46
N LYS A 241 -9.78 -37.11 -13.48
CA LYS A 241 -11.09 -37.73 -13.77
C LYS A 241 -11.73 -38.52 -12.61
N ASN A 242 -11.07 -38.68 -11.47
CA ASN A 242 -11.55 -39.49 -10.35
C ASN A 242 -11.90 -38.70 -9.06
N ALA A 243 -12.18 -37.41 -9.09
CA ALA A 243 -12.58 -36.65 -7.90
C ALA A 243 -13.90 -35.90 -8.17
N PRO A 244 -14.97 -36.10 -7.37
CA PRO A 244 -16.27 -35.45 -7.57
C PRO A 244 -16.18 -33.95 -7.25
N PHE A 245 -16.83 -33.17 -8.10
CA PHE A 245 -16.99 -31.73 -7.98
C PHE A 245 -18.21 -31.40 -7.12
N CYS A 246 -18.03 -30.75 -5.97
CA CYS A 246 -19.12 -30.15 -5.20
C CYS A 246 -18.80 -28.67 -4.91
N LEU A 247 -19.63 -27.83 -5.47
CA LEU A 247 -19.71 -26.41 -5.15
C LEU A 247 -20.60 -26.29 -3.90
N LEU A 248 -20.10 -25.71 -2.82
CA LEU A 248 -20.93 -25.31 -1.68
C LEU A 248 -20.74 -23.84 -1.39
N LEU A 249 -21.83 -23.11 -1.56
CA LEU A 249 -22.04 -21.76 -1.03
C LEU A 249 -21.96 -21.81 0.52
N PHE A 250 -21.23 -20.84 1.10
CA PHE A 250 -21.24 -20.63 2.55
C PHE A 250 -22.05 -19.39 2.88
N LEU A 251 -23.19 -19.63 3.53
CA LEU A 251 -23.91 -18.69 4.39
C LEU A 251 -23.71 -19.12 5.84
N GLY A 252 -23.24 -18.20 6.63
CA GLY A 252 -23.54 -17.96 8.03
C GLY A 252 -23.21 -19.00 9.08
N LEU A 253 -22.40 -18.61 10.04
CA LEU A 253 -22.71 -18.83 11.48
C LEU A 253 -21.82 -17.91 12.34
N SER A 254 -22.45 -16.88 12.88
CA SER A 254 -21.98 -16.15 14.05
C SER A 254 -22.16 -17.02 15.28
N GLY A 255 -21.08 -17.29 15.99
CA GLY A 255 -21.09 -17.97 17.27
C GLY A 255 -19.94 -17.49 18.15
N ALA A 256 -20.28 -16.71 19.15
CA ALA A 256 -19.40 -16.23 20.20
C ALA A 256 -18.72 -17.38 20.95
N LEU A 257 -17.42 -17.30 21.11
CA LEU A 257 -16.72 -17.92 22.23
C LEU A 257 -15.66 -16.95 22.75
N GLY A 258 -16.08 -16.22 23.78
CA GLY A 258 -15.14 -15.56 24.65
C GLY A 258 -14.46 -16.60 25.53
N THR A 259 -13.18 -16.78 25.38
CA THR A 259 -12.32 -17.35 26.42
C THR A 259 -11.22 -16.33 26.69
N GLN A 260 -11.33 -15.70 27.84
CA GLN A 260 -10.22 -14.96 28.43
C GLN A 260 -9.13 -15.98 28.80
N ALA A 261 -8.04 -15.97 28.04
CA ALA A 261 -6.82 -16.60 28.49
C ALA A 261 -6.14 -15.63 29.49
N SER A 262 -6.26 -15.94 30.76
CA SER A 262 -5.46 -15.35 31.83
C SER A 262 -4.01 -15.78 31.60
N TYR A 263 -3.17 -14.88 31.16
CA TYR A 263 -1.72 -15.09 31.24
C TYR A 263 -1.26 -14.73 32.66
N ALA A 264 -0.57 -15.67 33.26
CA ALA A 264 0.03 -15.55 34.58
C ALA A 264 0.93 -14.30 34.62
N GLN A 265 0.70 -13.54 35.65
CA GLN A 265 1.40 -12.33 35.99
C GLN A 265 2.75 -12.73 36.61
N GLU A 266 3.83 -12.71 35.86
CA GLU A 266 5.16 -12.67 36.46
C GLU A 266 5.39 -11.24 36.99
N ALA A 267 5.43 -11.15 38.31
CA ALA A 267 5.68 -9.93 39.02
C ALA A 267 7.08 -9.40 38.71
N LEU A 268 7.13 -8.21 38.08
CA LEU A 268 8.33 -7.37 38.08
C LEU A 268 8.58 -6.87 39.48
N SER A 269 9.53 -7.47 40.16
CA SER A 269 10.12 -6.94 41.38
C SER A 269 11.07 -5.81 41.00
N SER A 270 10.84 -4.67 41.65
CA SER A 270 11.70 -3.52 41.94
C SER A 270 11.45 -2.24 41.16
N SER A 271 11.27 -1.21 41.96
CA SER A 271 10.82 0.16 41.77
C SER A 271 9.31 0.28 41.46
N GLN A 272 8.55 0.58 42.49
CA GLN A 272 7.09 0.78 42.43
C GLN A 272 6.78 2.12 41.77
N LEU A 273 6.92 2.17 40.45
CA LEU A 273 6.36 3.28 39.68
C LEU A 273 4.84 3.32 39.91
N PRO A 274 4.25 4.48 40.21
CA PRO A 274 2.83 4.60 40.32
C PRO A 274 2.17 4.16 39.02
N CYS A 275 1.17 3.27 39.10
CA CYS A 275 0.53 2.68 37.92
C CYS A 275 -0.99 2.74 38.05
N ILE A 276 -1.63 3.38 37.09
CA ILE A 276 -3.09 3.48 36.97
C ILE A 276 -3.65 2.15 36.43
N PRO A 277 -4.73 1.61 37.00
CA PRO A 277 -5.29 0.32 36.61
C PRO A 277 -5.89 0.38 35.19
N ALA A 278 -5.76 -0.74 34.46
CA ALA A 278 -6.25 -0.86 33.10
C ALA A 278 -7.78 -0.64 32.96
N SER A 279 -8.57 -0.85 34.02
CA SER A 279 -10.02 -0.60 34.01
C SER A 279 -10.33 0.89 33.88
N HIS A 280 -9.68 1.74 34.69
CA HIS A 280 -9.83 3.19 34.63
C HIS A 280 -9.23 3.76 33.32
N ALA A 281 -8.02 3.33 32.95
CA ALA A 281 -7.38 3.76 31.72
C ALA A 281 -8.24 3.46 30.47
N ARG A 282 -8.92 2.31 30.42
CA ARG A 282 -9.88 1.99 29.36
C ARG A 282 -11.06 2.97 29.30
N LYS A 283 -11.55 3.43 30.44
CA LYS A 283 -12.64 4.41 30.51
C LYS A 283 -12.18 5.74 29.91
N PHE A 284 -10.99 6.20 30.30
CA PHE A 284 -10.37 7.39 29.71
C PHE A 284 -10.12 7.22 28.22
N GLY A 285 -9.60 6.08 27.79
CA GLY A 285 -9.39 5.74 26.37
C GLY A 285 -10.66 5.75 25.52
N SER A 286 -11.86 5.72 26.12
CA SER A 286 -13.15 5.83 25.41
C SER A 286 -13.59 7.27 25.12
N LEU A 287 -12.96 8.27 25.71
CA LEU A 287 -13.14 9.67 25.30
C LEU A 287 -12.76 9.86 23.85
N VAL A 288 -13.31 10.86 23.20
CA VAL A 288 -13.05 11.19 21.81
C VAL A 288 -12.15 12.42 21.73
N LEU A 289 -11.27 12.45 20.75
CA LEU A 289 -10.49 13.63 20.42
C LEU A 289 -10.52 13.90 18.91
N LEU A 290 -10.24 15.14 18.54
CA LEU A 290 -10.05 15.53 17.16
C LEU A 290 -8.54 15.54 16.87
N ASN A 291 -8.05 14.56 16.08
CA ASN A 291 -6.63 14.50 15.78
C ASN A 291 -6.20 15.61 14.81
N PRO A 292 -4.88 15.92 14.69
CA PRO A 292 -4.38 16.97 13.82
C PRO A 292 -4.75 16.82 12.33
N ASN A 293 -5.16 15.62 11.90
CA ASN A 293 -5.62 15.36 10.53
C ASN A 293 -7.12 15.62 10.33
N GLY A 294 -7.85 16.06 11.38
CA GLY A 294 -9.28 16.38 11.30
C GLY A 294 -10.20 15.16 11.42
N ARG A 295 -9.73 14.06 12.05
CA ARG A 295 -10.54 12.89 12.34
C ARG A 295 -10.90 12.82 13.81
N LEU A 296 -12.19 12.57 14.09
CA LEU A 296 -12.62 12.17 15.43
C LEU A 296 -12.24 10.70 15.66
N GLU A 297 -11.51 10.45 16.74
CA GLU A 297 -11.09 9.10 17.12
C GLU A 297 -11.08 8.92 18.63
N PRO A 298 -11.20 7.65 19.12
CA PRO A 298 -11.02 7.39 20.54
C PRO A 298 -9.62 7.75 21.02
N VAL A 299 -9.50 8.26 22.25
CA VAL A 299 -8.21 8.51 22.91
C VAL A 299 -7.33 7.27 22.86
N ASN A 300 -7.91 6.07 23.00
CA ASN A 300 -7.20 4.79 22.90
C ASN A 300 -6.43 4.62 21.56
N SER A 301 -7.02 5.03 20.43
CA SER A 301 -6.33 4.97 19.12
C SER A 301 -5.13 5.92 19.09
N TYR A 302 -5.32 7.12 19.59
CA TYR A 302 -4.29 8.16 19.63
C TYR A 302 -3.14 7.82 20.58
N THR A 303 -3.44 7.37 21.81
CA THR A 303 -2.40 6.93 22.78
C THR A 303 -1.60 5.74 22.25
N SER A 304 -2.25 4.83 21.50
CA SER A 304 -1.56 3.72 20.84
C SER A 304 -0.60 4.20 19.76
N ALA A 305 -0.96 5.22 18.98
CA ALA A 305 -0.08 5.84 17.99
C ALA A 305 1.13 6.51 18.66
N ILE A 306 0.90 7.25 19.76
CA ILE A 306 1.95 7.88 20.56
C ILE A 306 2.92 6.84 21.12
N LEU A 307 2.41 5.78 21.76
CA LEU A 307 3.28 4.75 22.34
C LEU A 307 4.12 4.04 21.27
N ARG A 308 3.54 3.74 20.10
CA ARG A 308 4.32 3.19 18.97
C ARG A 308 5.40 4.14 18.51
N LYS A 309 5.15 5.45 18.50
CA LYS A 309 6.13 6.46 18.09
C LYS A 309 7.26 6.60 19.10
N LEU A 310 6.94 6.61 20.40
CA LEU A 310 7.92 6.75 21.49
C LEU A 310 8.70 5.45 21.74
N TYR A 311 8.00 4.32 21.85
CA TYR A 311 8.57 3.05 22.32
C TYR A 311 8.78 2.02 21.19
N GLY A 312 8.08 2.17 20.09
CA GLY A 312 8.15 1.23 18.95
C GLY A 312 7.30 -0.02 19.14
N ALA A 313 6.38 -0.07 20.10
CA ALA A 313 5.46 -1.18 20.34
C ALA A 313 4.10 -0.70 20.86
N ASP A 314 3.07 -1.56 20.80
CA ASP A 314 1.70 -1.25 21.26
C ASP A 314 1.55 -1.35 22.80
N LYS A 315 2.56 -1.88 23.48
CA LYS A 315 2.58 -2.02 24.96
C LYS A 315 3.99 -1.79 25.48
N LEU A 316 4.10 -1.13 26.62
CA LEU A 316 5.32 -1.02 27.39
C LEU A 316 5.32 -2.12 28.46
N ASN A 317 6.06 -3.22 28.21
CA ASN A 317 5.97 -4.43 29.03
C ASN A 317 4.49 -4.91 29.15
N ASN A 318 3.89 -4.87 30.33
CA ASN A 318 2.50 -5.27 30.57
C ASN A 318 1.51 -4.08 30.62
N ILE A 319 1.99 -2.84 30.39
CA ILE A 319 1.22 -1.61 30.46
C ILE A 319 0.70 -1.28 29.05
N ASN A 320 -0.60 -1.05 28.92
CA ASN A 320 -1.18 -0.62 27.64
C ASN A 320 -0.95 0.88 27.38
N SER A 321 -1.24 1.34 26.17
CA SER A 321 -1.00 2.72 25.75
C SER A 321 -1.76 3.76 26.59
N ASP A 322 -3.01 3.48 26.98
CA ASP A 322 -3.81 4.39 27.79
C ASP A 322 -3.25 4.51 29.22
N GLN A 323 -2.81 3.38 29.79
CA GLN A 323 -2.13 3.37 31.09
C GLN A 323 -0.80 4.13 31.05
N PHE A 324 0.01 3.88 30.02
CA PHE A 324 1.29 4.58 29.82
C PHE A 324 1.07 6.10 29.75
N PHE A 325 0.11 6.52 28.92
CA PHE A 325 -0.20 7.93 28.74
C PHE A 325 -0.66 8.60 30.03
N LEU A 326 -1.62 7.98 30.73
CA LEU A 326 -2.12 8.49 32.00
C LEU A 326 -1.05 8.50 33.11
N ASN A 327 -0.19 7.49 33.16
CA ASN A 327 0.90 7.44 34.10
C ASN A 327 1.89 8.59 33.88
N LEU A 328 2.25 8.85 32.61
CA LEU A 328 3.15 9.95 32.27
C LEU A 328 2.51 11.32 32.53
N LEU A 329 1.19 11.43 32.32
CA LEU A 329 0.42 12.64 32.57
C LEU A 329 0.31 12.97 34.06
N ALA A 330 0.03 11.96 34.90
CA ALA A 330 -0.22 12.13 36.34
C ALA A 330 1.05 12.09 37.20
N PHE A 331 2.10 11.45 36.72
CA PHE A 331 3.34 11.22 37.47
C PHE A 331 4.57 11.48 36.56
N PRO A 332 4.71 12.74 36.10
CA PRO A 332 5.75 13.07 35.11
C PRO A 332 7.18 12.91 35.64
N ASP A 333 7.43 13.17 36.89
CA ASP A 333 8.76 13.06 37.51
C ASP A 333 9.23 11.62 37.61
N GLU A 334 8.34 10.71 38.03
CA GLU A 334 8.67 9.29 38.19
C GLU A 334 8.79 8.59 36.83
N TRP A 335 7.86 8.86 35.92
CA TRP A 335 7.85 8.23 34.57
C TRP A 335 8.84 8.87 33.60
N GLY A 336 9.17 10.16 33.78
CA GLY A 336 10.19 10.86 33.00
C GLY A 336 11.60 10.28 33.16
N GLY A 337 11.89 9.67 34.33
CA GLY A 337 13.15 8.95 34.57
C GLY A 337 13.19 7.51 34.03
N TYR A 338 12.06 6.95 33.59
CA TYR A 338 12.02 5.61 33.03
C TYR A 338 12.42 5.62 31.54
N PRO A 339 13.28 4.69 31.06
CA PRO A 339 13.73 4.67 29.66
C PRO A 339 12.66 4.07 28.73
N PHE A 340 11.94 4.93 28.01
CA PHE A 340 10.89 4.53 27.04
C PHE A 340 11.03 5.19 25.67
N ILE A 341 11.90 6.17 25.48
CA ILE A 341 12.13 6.80 24.18
C ILE A 341 13.11 5.96 23.38
N LYS A 342 12.64 5.39 22.28
CA LYS A 342 13.42 4.53 21.40
C LYS A 342 14.39 5.35 20.56
N VAL A 343 15.67 4.94 20.56
CA VAL A 343 16.72 5.51 19.73
C VAL A 343 17.41 4.37 18.98
N ASP A 344 17.30 4.40 17.64
CA ASP A 344 17.89 3.35 16.80
C ASP A 344 19.38 3.61 16.48
N ASN A 345 19.87 4.85 16.65
CA ASN A 345 21.24 5.24 16.37
C ASN A 345 22.13 5.03 17.61
N LYS A 346 23.16 4.18 17.46
CA LYS A 346 24.08 3.85 18.54
C LYS A 346 24.96 5.02 19.00
N GLU A 347 25.31 5.93 18.08
CA GLU A 347 26.13 7.09 18.41
C GLU A 347 25.35 8.05 19.29
N ILE A 348 24.06 8.27 19.00
CA ILE A 348 23.16 9.09 19.85
C ILE A 348 23.00 8.45 21.24
N LEU A 349 22.83 7.12 21.32
CA LEU A 349 22.73 6.41 22.61
C LEU A 349 23.98 6.60 23.48
N GLN A 350 25.16 6.59 22.86
CA GLN A 350 26.45 6.82 23.57
C GLN A 350 26.56 8.22 24.14
N TRP A 351 25.97 9.25 23.50
CA TRP A 351 25.93 10.61 24.04
C TRP A 351 25.22 10.67 25.41
N PHE A 352 24.21 9.81 25.62
CA PHE A 352 23.47 9.71 26.88
C PHE A 352 23.97 8.61 27.81
N GLY A 353 25.12 7.98 27.52
CA GLY A 353 25.71 6.92 28.36
C GLY A 353 24.83 5.67 28.49
N ARG A 354 23.98 5.38 27.48
CA ARG A 354 23.05 4.24 27.50
C ARG A 354 23.54 3.14 26.55
N ASP A 355 23.58 1.90 27.05
CA ASP A 355 23.95 0.70 26.28
C ASP A 355 22.73 0.00 25.62
N GLY A 356 21.52 0.45 25.93
CA GLY A 356 20.26 -0.15 25.47
C GLY A 356 19.76 0.39 24.13
N LYS A 357 18.46 0.34 23.93
CA LYS A 357 17.73 0.94 22.78
C LYS A 357 16.86 2.11 23.19
N TYR A 358 16.80 2.43 24.45
CA TYR A 358 15.89 3.39 25.03
C TYR A 358 16.61 4.35 25.95
N ILE A 359 16.21 5.62 25.92
CA ILE A 359 16.61 6.66 26.85
C ILE A 359 15.40 7.15 27.65
N ALA A 360 15.65 7.72 28.82
CA ALA A 360 14.63 8.40 29.58
C ALA A 360 14.45 9.84 29.07
N TRP A 361 13.27 10.43 29.29
CA TRP A 361 13.04 11.82 28.92
C TRP A 361 13.94 12.78 29.72
N GLN A 362 14.23 12.47 30.98
CA GLN A 362 15.13 13.25 31.84
C GLN A 362 16.59 13.21 31.35
N ASP A 363 17.02 12.18 30.62
CA ASP A 363 18.40 12.06 30.12
C ASP A 363 18.79 13.18 29.12
N VAL A 364 17.79 13.84 28.46
CA VAL A 364 18.04 14.89 27.46
C VAL A 364 18.15 16.29 28.06
N PHE A 365 18.16 16.40 29.39
CA PHE A 365 18.36 17.67 30.10
C PHE A 365 19.62 17.60 30.96
N ASP A 366 20.31 18.72 31.06
CA ASP A 366 21.46 18.88 31.94
C ASP A 366 21.04 19.09 33.43
N ALA A 367 22.03 19.24 34.32
CA ALA A 367 21.79 19.45 35.72
C ALA A 367 21.06 20.79 36.02
N ASP A 368 21.15 21.74 35.12
CA ASP A 368 20.48 23.06 35.22
C ASP A 368 19.08 23.07 34.55
N GLY A 369 18.66 21.92 33.97
CA GLY A 369 17.36 21.76 33.30
C GLY A 369 17.32 22.25 31.83
N ASN A 370 18.46 22.52 31.21
CA ASN A 370 18.51 22.94 29.82
C ASN A 370 18.47 21.73 28.88
N TYR A 371 17.82 21.88 27.75
CA TYR A 371 17.74 20.86 26.71
C TYR A 371 19.08 20.74 25.97
N VAL A 372 19.76 19.60 26.10
CA VAL A 372 21.14 19.41 25.62
C VAL A 372 21.27 19.35 24.11
N LEU A 373 20.20 19.13 23.36
CA LEU A 373 20.23 19.01 21.90
C LEU A 373 19.85 20.30 21.17
N THR A 374 19.68 21.43 21.88
CA THR A 374 19.21 22.70 21.31
C THR A 374 20.04 23.17 20.13
N ASP A 375 21.36 23.18 20.29
CA ASP A 375 22.27 23.73 19.26
C ASP A 375 22.33 22.82 18.03
N GLU A 376 22.39 21.49 18.22
CA GLU A 376 22.40 20.51 17.16
C GLU A 376 21.11 20.52 16.35
N VAL A 377 19.96 20.58 17.03
CA VAL A 377 18.63 20.61 16.39
C VAL A 377 18.47 21.90 15.58
N ASN A 378 18.85 23.06 16.14
CA ASN A 378 18.81 24.34 15.43
C ASN A 378 19.73 24.33 14.20
N ALA A 379 20.94 23.77 14.31
CA ALA A 379 21.86 23.63 13.19
C ALA A 379 21.29 22.73 12.08
N ILE A 380 20.52 21.69 12.43
CA ILE A 380 19.86 20.79 11.47
C ILE A 380 18.69 21.50 10.78
N TYR A 381 17.88 22.28 11.51
CA TYR A 381 16.79 23.05 10.90
C TYR A 381 17.28 24.11 9.91
N ALA A 382 18.47 24.66 10.13
CA ALA A 382 19.11 25.60 9.19
C ALA A 382 19.59 24.95 7.88
N LYS A 383 19.76 23.60 7.83
CA LYS A 383 20.13 22.85 6.62
C LYS A 383 18.93 22.66 5.70
N ALA A 384 19.16 22.77 4.39
CA ALA A 384 18.16 22.32 3.42
C ALA A 384 17.85 20.83 3.60
N ALA A 385 16.61 20.42 3.34
CA ALA A 385 16.19 19.02 3.53
C ALA A 385 17.03 18.01 2.72
N SER A 386 17.55 18.42 1.56
CA SER A 386 18.44 17.63 0.69
C SER A 386 19.86 17.44 1.24
N GLU A 387 20.29 18.29 2.17
CA GLU A 387 21.62 18.25 2.78
C GLU A 387 21.66 17.47 4.10
N ARG A 388 20.49 17.13 4.64
CA ARG A 388 20.38 16.39 5.90
C ARG A 388 20.85 14.95 5.73
N LYS A 389 21.77 14.55 6.61
CA LYS A 389 22.30 13.19 6.69
C LYS A 389 21.37 12.31 7.54
N ARG A 390 21.65 10.99 7.56
CA ARG A 390 20.90 10.04 8.40
C ARG A 390 20.95 10.40 9.89
N MET A 391 22.11 10.82 10.38
CA MET A 391 22.28 11.28 11.76
C MET A 391 21.36 12.47 12.09
N ASP A 392 21.26 13.46 11.18
CA ASP A 392 20.40 14.62 11.33
C ASP A 392 18.92 14.18 11.43
N SER A 393 18.49 13.22 10.60
CA SER A 393 17.13 12.68 10.64
C SER A 393 16.84 11.90 11.94
N ASP A 394 17.81 11.15 12.46
CA ASP A 394 17.65 10.41 13.71
C ASP A 394 17.58 11.35 14.91
N LEU A 395 18.35 12.45 14.91
CA LEU A 395 18.25 13.51 15.94
C LEU A 395 16.91 14.24 15.90
N LEU A 396 16.39 14.59 14.71
CA LEU A 396 15.08 15.22 14.60
C LEU A 396 13.96 14.31 15.08
N LYS A 397 14.06 12.98 14.90
CA LYS A 397 13.08 12.03 15.46
C LYS A 397 13.15 11.98 16.99
N LEU A 398 14.36 12.05 17.54
CA LEU A 398 14.52 12.12 18.98
C LEU A 398 13.92 13.42 19.51
N ASP A 399 14.23 14.56 18.92
CA ASP A 399 13.66 15.86 19.27
C ASP A 399 12.12 15.84 19.22
N GLU A 400 11.53 15.29 18.16
CA GLU A 400 10.08 15.13 18.05
C GLU A 400 9.50 14.26 19.20
N SER A 401 10.20 13.17 19.56
CA SER A 401 9.78 12.31 20.68
C SER A 401 9.83 13.04 22.02
N VAL A 402 10.88 13.82 22.27
CA VAL A 402 11.02 14.66 23.47
C VAL A 402 9.92 15.70 23.53
N ASN A 403 9.62 16.36 22.41
CA ASN A 403 8.55 17.36 22.31
C ASN A 403 7.15 16.75 22.54
N ILE A 404 6.89 15.52 22.08
CA ILE A 404 5.64 14.81 22.39
C ILE A 404 5.48 14.62 23.89
N VAL A 405 6.51 14.13 24.57
CA VAL A 405 6.51 13.93 26.04
C VAL A 405 6.27 15.27 26.76
N TYR A 406 7.00 16.31 26.37
CA TYR A 406 6.80 17.65 26.93
C TYR A 406 5.35 18.13 26.80
N ARG A 407 4.77 18.01 25.61
CA ARG A 407 3.36 18.41 25.35
C ARG A 407 2.34 17.57 26.13
N ILE A 408 2.64 16.29 26.43
CA ILE A 408 1.81 15.47 27.33
C ILE A 408 1.81 16.10 28.72
N MET A 409 3.01 16.41 29.24
CA MET A 409 3.18 16.98 30.58
C MET A 409 2.55 18.37 30.71
N GLN A 410 2.48 19.16 29.62
CA GLN A 410 1.85 20.47 29.58
C GLN A 410 0.34 20.42 29.22
N HIS A 411 -0.26 19.23 29.13
CA HIS A 411 -1.69 19.02 28.79
C HIS A 411 -2.09 19.58 27.42
N GLN A 412 -1.14 19.71 26.48
CA GLN A 412 -1.32 20.32 25.16
C GLN A 412 -1.47 19.32 24.01
N LEU A 413 -1.49 18.02 24.31
CA LEU A 413 -1.47 16.99 23.26
C LEU A 413 -2.85 16.38 22.98
N LEU A 414 -3.81 16.50 23.89
CA LEU A 414 -5.14 15.91 23.77
C LEU A 414 -6.21 16.99 23.51
N PRO A 415 -6.59 17.26 22.26
CA PRO A 415 -7.71 18.13 21.94
C PRO A 415 -9.04 17.43 22.24
N LEU A 416 -9.43 17.44 23.52
CA LEU A 416 -10.62 16.79 24.06
C LEU A 416 -11.87 17.69 24.11
N PHE A 417 -11.70 19.00 24.01
CA PHE A 417 -12.75 19.98 24.31
C PHE A 417 -13.21 20.67 23.02
N PRO A 418 -14.40 20.30 22.50
CA PRO A 418 -15.00 20.98 21.35
C PRO A 418 -15.47 22.38 21.71
N ASP A 419 -15.22 23.38 20.85
CA ASP A 419 -15.88 24.67 20.92
C ASP A 419 -17.05 24.69 19.93
N GLU A 420 -18.29 24.81 20.45
CA GLU A 420 -19.50 24.84 19.62
C GLU A 420 -19.62 26.10 18.76
N ASN A 421 -18.87 27.15 19.08
CA ASN A 421 -18.89 28.44 18.38
C ASN A 421 -17.78 28.57 17.34
N ASP A 422 -16.82 27.62 17.30
CA ASP A 422 -15.75 27.62 16.31
C ASP A 422 -16.29 27.24 14.93
N ALA A 423 -16.19 28.18 13.98
CA ALA A 423 -16.69 27.99 12.61
C ALA A 423 -15.97 26.88 11.85
N GLN A 424 -14.74 26.55 12.23
CA GLN A 424 -13.92 25.49 11.62
C GLN A 424 -14.08 24.14 12.33
N GLY A 425 -14.80 24.13 13.49
CA GLY A 425 -15.01 22.92 14.28
C GLY A 425 -13.77 22.43 15.01
N LYS A 426 -12.93 23.35 15.46
CA LYS A 426 -11.68 23.03 16.18
C LYS A 426 -11.98 22.54 17.58
N TRP A 427 -11.18 21.58 18.04
CA TRP A 427 -11.16 21.11 19.42
C TRP A 427 -9.85 21.53 20.07
N TYR A 428 -9.88 21.75 21.37
CA TYR A 428 -8.78 22.29 22.16
C TYR A 428 -8.31 21.33 23.23
N SER A 429 -7.04 21.39 23.58
CA SER A 429 -6.47 20.73 24.75
C SER A 429 -6.63 21.62 25.99
N ALA A 430 -6.60 21.02 27.19
CA ALA A 430 -6.72 21.79 28.43
C ALA A 430 -5.55 22.76 28.65
N GLY A 431 -4.38 22.48 28.12
CA GLY A 431 -3.19 23.34 28.19
C GLY A 431 -3.08 24.38 27.07
N ASP A 432 -4.05 24.45 26.14
CA ASP A 432 -4.12 25.51 25.15
C ASP A 432 -4.61 26.84 25.78
N GLU A 433 -4.42 27.96 25.08
CA GLU A 433 -4.86 29.26 25.56
C GLU A 433 -6.36 29.29 25.85
N GLN A 434 -6.72 29.54 27.10
CA GLN A 434 -8.12 29.46 27.60
C GLN A 434 -9.02 30.59 27.14
N THR A 435 -8.52 31.55 26.38
CA THR A 435 -9.27 32.71 25.86
C THR A 435 -10.38 32.36 24.87
N VAL A 436 -10.38 31.13 24.38
CA VAL A 436 -11.34 30.64 23.37
C VAL A 436 -12.71 30.33 23.99
N PHE A 437 -12.71 29.75 25.19
CA PHE A 437 -13.96 29.38 25.90
C PHE A 437 -14.50 30.54 26.72
N HIS A 438 -15.82 30.66 26.81
CA HIS A 438 -16.50 31.70 27.56
C HIS A 438 -17.30 31.13 28.72
N ASP A 439 -17.53 31.95 29.74
CA ASP A 439 -18.38 31.67 30.90
C ASP A 439 -18.04 30.35 31.62
N LYS A 440 -19.04 29.50 31.79
CA LYS A 440 -18.91 28.22 32.50
C LYS A 440 -18.03 27.21 31.81
N ASP A 441 -17.97 27.26 30.47
CA ASP A 441 -17.14 26.34 29.70
C ASP A 441 -15.65 26.64 29.89
N SER A 442 -15.28 27.93 29.97
CA SER A 442 -13.90 28.33 30.30
C SER A 442 -13.47 27.81 31.68
N LEU A 443 -14.34 27.96 32.71
CA LEU A 443 -14.05 27.43 34.04
C LEU A 443 -13.93 25.90 34.04
N PHE A 444 -14.81 25.20 33.29
CA PHE A 444 -14.76 23.76 33.20
C PHE A 444 -13.46 23.28 32.56
N VAL A 445 -13.12 23.77 31.35
CA VAL A 445 -11.95 23.35 30.61
C VAL A 445 -10.65 23.65 31.35
N SER A 446 -10.56 24.82 31.99
CA SER A 446 -9.38 25.24 32.74
C SER A 446 -9.08 24.40 34.00
N LYS A 447 -10.10 23.79 34.61
CA LYS A 447 -9.96 23.11 35.92
C LYS A 447 -10.11 21.60 35.85
N ILE A 448 -10.76 21.07 34.82
CA ILE A 448 -11.14 19.67 34.78
C ILE A 448 -9.93 18.73 34.73
N MET A 449 -8.84 19.11 34.02
CA MET A 449 -7.63 18.28 33.96
C MET A 449 -6.83 18.32 35.22
N ASP A 450 -6.70 19.49 35.88
CA ASP A 450 -6.05 19.62 37.19
C ASP A 450 -6.77 18.75 38.25
N TRP A 451 -8.10 18.84 38.27
CA TRP A 451 -8.92 18.01 39.12
C TRP A 451 -8.78 16.53 38.79
N TYR A 452 -8.78 16.19 37.54
CA TYR A 452 -8.60 14.80 37.11
C TYR A 452 -7.26 14.21 37.57
N ILE A 453 -6.16 14.95 37.38
CA ILE A 453 -4.82 14.52 37.82
C ILE A 453 -4.74 14.37 39.33
N TYR A 454 -5.35 15.31 40.07
CA TYR A 454 -5.45 15.19 41.50
C TYR A 454 -6.15 13.90 41.95
N GLU A 455 -7.30 13.57 41.32
CA GLU A 455 -8.04 12.34 41.63
C GLU A 455 -7.34 11.07 41.14
N LEU A 456 -6.53 11.14 40.07
CA LEU A 456 -5.65 10.04 39.69
C LEU A 456 -4.61 9.76 40.78
N GLY A 457 -4.00 10.80 41.33
CA GLY A 457 -3.08 10.69 42.51
C GLY A 457 -3.77 10.12 43.75
N ASN A 458 -4.99 10.54 44.02
CA ASN A 458 -5.81 9.97 45.10
C ASN A 458 -6.14 8.50 44.85
N GLY A 459 -6.51 8.16 43.63
CA GLY A 459 -6.82 6.80 43.18
C GLY A 459 -5.65 5.83 43.39
N VAL A 460 -4.45 6.24 43.06
CA VAL A 460 -3.24 5.42 43.31
C VAL A 460 -2.99 5.22 44.79
N ARG A 461 -3.18 6.25 45.62
CA ARG A 461 -2.96 6.16 47.11
C ARG A 461 -4.03 5.35 47.84
N THR A 462 -5.29 5.51 47.45
CA THR A 462 -6.44 4.92 48.14
C THR A 462 -7.00 3.65 47.47
N ASN A 463 -6.55 3.32 46.29
CA ASN A 463 -7.11 2.30 45.39
C ASN A 463 -8.63 2.51 45.13
N ASN A 464 -9.10 3.75 45.14
CA ASN A 464 -10.48 4.11 44.86
C ASN A 464 -10.56 5.06 43.66
N TRP A 465 -11.15 4.57 42.59
CA TRP A 465 -11.18 5.23 41.27
C TRP A 465 -12.51 5.90 40.96
N LYS A 466 -13.49 5.87 41.89
CA LYS A 466 -14.85 6.38 41.66
C LYS A 466 -14.91 7.85 41.27
N GLU A 467 -14.12 8.70 41.93
CA GLU A 467 -14.13 10.14 41.67
C GLU A 467 -13.44 10.44 40.31
N ALA A 468 -12.31 9.84 40.05
CA ALA A 468 -11.66 9.92 38.74
C ALA A 468 -12.57 9.43 37.60
N ASP A 469 -13.32 8.34 37.81
CA ASP A 469 -14.32 7.85 36.86
C ASP A 469 -15.43 8.84 36.56
N LYS A 470 -15.92 9.55 37.60
CA LYS A 470 -16.96 10.60 37.46
C LYS A 470 -16.44 11.77 36.59
N ILE A 471 -15.18 12.15 36.75
CA ILE A 471 -14.59 13.23 35.97
C ILE A 471 -14.54 12.83 34.51
N VAL A 472 -14.17 11.59 34.17
CA VAL A 472 -14.21 11.08 32.78
C VAL A 472 -15.65 11.10 32.22
N ASP A 473 -16.66 10.74 33.07
CA ASP A 473 -18.07 10.85 32.67
C ASP A 473 -18.48 12.30 32.37
N MET A 474 -18.00 13.26 33.21
CA MET A 474 -18.26 14.71 32.99
C MET A 474 -17.62 15.18 31.69
N MET A 475 -16.38 14.78 31.36
CA MET A 475 -15.75 15.07 30.08
C MET A 475 -16.56 14.48 28.91
N HIS A 476 -17.07 13.27 29.05
CA HIS A 476 -17.91 12.61 28.04
C HIS A 476 -19.22 13.39 27.81
N ILE A 477 -19.89 13.83 28.87
CA ILE A 477 -21.11 14.65 28.80
C ILE A 477 -20.80 15.97 28.09
N PHE A 478 -19.70 16.64 28.43
CA PHE A 478 -19.27 17.87 27.78
C PHE A 478 -19.07 17.67 26.28
N GLN A 479 -18.33 16.62 25.88
CA GLN A 479 -18.11 16.28 24.49
C GLN A 479 -19.40 16.04 23.70
N GLN A 480 -20.35 15.29 24.28
CA GLN A 480 -21.64 15.01 23.64
C GLN A 480 -22.49 16.26 23.50
N ALA A 481 -22.45 17.18 24.48
CA ALA A 481 -23.24 18.41 24.46
C ALA A 481 -22.71 19.46 23.48
N LYS A 482 -21.35 19.54 23.33
CA LYS A 482 -20.69 20.63 22.61
C LYS A 482 -20.22 20.23 21.21
N SER A 483 -20.07 18.95 20.92
CA SER A 483 -19.64 18.46 19.59
C SER A 483 -20.78 18.53 18.58
N LYS A 484 -20.86 19.62 17.81
CA LYS A 484 -21.85 19.82 16.74
C LYS A 484 -21.27 19.58 15.35
N THR A 485 -20.08 20.09 15.09
CA THR A 485 -19.40 19.98 13.81
C THR A 485 -17.88 19.82 14.07
N PRO A 486 -17.31 18.63 13.82
CA PRO A 486 -17.97 17.36 13.48
C PRO A 486 -18.70 16.71 14.68
N ALA A 487 -19.84 16.08 14.43
CA ALA A 487 -20.61 15.37 15.45
C ALA A 487 -20.00 13.99 15.76
N ILE A 488 -20.00 13.59 17.04
CA ILE A 488 -19.49 12.29 17.48
C ILE A 488 -20.43 11.16 17.07
N ASP A 489 -19.93 10.20 16.27
CA ASP A 489 -20.63 8.95 16.01
C ASP A 489 -20.24 7.88 17.06
N ASN A 490 -21.07 7.74 18.07
CA ASN A 490 -20.86 6.80 19.19
C ASN A 490 -20.78 5.32 18.74
N GLN A 491 -21.45 4.94 17.63
CA GLN A 491 -21.40 3.56 17.12
C GLN A 491 -20.03 3.29 16.50
N ARG A 492 -19.50 4.25 15.77
CA ARG A 492 -18.20 4.18 15.16
C ARG A 492 -17.07 4.17 16.20
N VAL A 493 -17.17 5.02 17.21
CA VAL A 493 -16.24 5.03 18.37
C VAL A 493 -16.22 3.66 19.06
N LYS A 494 -17.39 3.06 19.36
CA LYS A 494 -17.47 1.71 19.92
C LYS A 494 -16.88 0.64 19.00
N ALA A 495 -17.12 0.73 17.70
CA ALA A 495 -16.55 -0.21 16.73
C ALA A 495 -15.01 -0.10 16.68
N GLU A 496 -14.45 1.10 16.79
CA GLU A 496 -13.00 1.32 16.82
C GLU A 496 -12.35 0.81 18.11
N LEU A 497 -12.96 1.06 19.25
CA LEU A 497 -12.53 0.48 20.53
C LEU A 497 -12.54 -1.06 20.49
N LEU A 498 -13.60 -1.65 19.92
CA LEU A 498 -13.69 -3.10 19.73
C LEU A 498 -12.59 -3.61 18.77
N TYR A 499 -12.35 -2.92 17.66
CA TYR A 499 -11.29 -3.25 16.71
C TYR A 499 -9.91 -3.25 17.37
N ASN A 500 -9.58 -2.23 18.15
CA ASN A 500 -8.33 -2.11 18.90
C ASN A 500 -8.20 -3.22 19.97
N GLN A 501 -9.29 -3.49 20.71
CA GLN A 501 -9.30 -4.53 21.76
C GLN A 501 -9.10 -5.93 21.19
N LEU A 502 -9.78 -6.28 20.07
CA LEU A 502 -9.71 -7.60 19.47
C LEU A 502 -8.35 -7.90 18.84
N ASN A 503 -7.66 -6.89 18.33
CA ASN A 503 -6.36 -7.01 17.63
C ASN A 503 -6.32 -8.19 16.67
N LEU A 504 -7.35 -8.31 15.81
CA LEU A 504 -7.63 -9.49 14.99
C LEU A 504 -6.46 -9.85 14.07
N PHE A 505 -5.76 -8.88 13.51
CA PHE A 505 -4.65 -9.15 12.59
C PHE A 505 -3.46 -9.80 13.27
N PHE A 506 -3.22 -9.51 14.55
CA PHE A 506 -2.21 -10.20 15.33
C PHE A 506 -2.55 -11.70 15.48
N TRP A 507 -3.79 -12.04 15.84
CA TRP A 507 -4.21 -13.42 16.01
C TRP A 507 -4.30 -14.16 14.68
N CYS A 508 -4.77 -13.50 13.62
CA CYS A 508 -4.78 -14.06 12.26
C CYS A 508 -3.36 -14.36 11.76
N ARG A 509 -2.38 -13.51 12.07
CA ARG A 509 -0.96 -13.73 11.75
C ARG A 509 -0.47 -15.05 12.36
N LEU A 510 -0.69 -15.25 13.65
CA LEU A 510 -0.28 -16.47 14.36
C LEU A 510 -1.02 -17.71 13.80
N ALA A 511 -2.33 -17.61 13.65
CA ALA A 511 -3.14 -18.70 13.11
C ALA A 511 -2.68 -19.10 11.68
N TYR A 512 -2.43 -18.13 10.81
CA TYR A 512 -2.00 -18.39 9.43
C TYR A 512 -0.61 -19.03 9.37
N LEU A 513 0.34 -18.56 10.17
CA LEU A 513 1.69 -19.13 10.23
C LEU A 513 1.66 -20.57 10.75
N ILE A 514 0.96 -20.81 11.85
CA ILE A 514 0.90 -22.12 12.50
C ILE A 514 0.09 -23.10 11.62
N LEU A 515 -1.14 -22.76 11.27
CA LEU A 515 -2.01 -23.64 10.48
C LEU A 515 -1.46 -23.84 9.06
N GLY A 516 -0.95 -22.79 8.42
CA GLY A 516 -0.32 -22.89 7.11
C GLY A 516 0.92 -23.76 7.11
N GLY A 517 1.79 -23.62 8.13
CA GLY A 517 2.98 -24.45 8.31
C GLY A 517 2.67 -25.92 8.51
N ILE A 518 1.74 -26.23 9.42
CA ILE A 518 1.31 -27.64 9.69
C ILE A 518 0.63 -28.23 8.45
N LEU A 519 -0.26 -27.49 7.78
CA LEU A 519 -0.89 -27.92 6.53
C LEU A 519 0.13 -28.18 5.44
N LEU A 520 1.16 -27.35 5.31
CA LEU A 520 2.24 -27.54 4.34
C LEU A 520 3.00 -28.83 4.61
N PHE A 521 3.35 -29.08 5.88
CA PHE A 521 4.05 -30.30 6.29
C PHE A 521 3.23 -31.55 5.95
N ILE A 522 1.93 -31.55 6.26
CA ILE A 522 1.03 -32.69 5.97
C ILE A 522 0.86 -32.86 4.46
N ALA A 523 0.65 -31.77 3.70
CA ALA A 523 0.50 -31.83 2.26
C ALA A 523 1.78 -32.38 1.57
N CYS A 524 2.96 -32.00 2.06
CA CYS A 524 4.23 -32.58 1.62
C CYS A 524 4.29 -34.08 1.92
N GLY A 525 3.90 -34.51 3.12
CA GLY A 525 3.81 -35.94 3.50
C GLY A 525 2.84 -36.75 2.63
N GLU A 526 1.68 -36.19 2.28
CA GLU A 526 0.72 -36.83 1.35
C GLU A 526 1.30 -36.95 -0.07
N ILE A 527 2.04 -35.92 -0.52
CA ILE A 527 2.62 -35.94 -1.88
C ILE A 527 3.83 -36.88 -1.97
N ILE A 528 4.69 -36.92 -0.96
CA ILE A 528 5.98 -37.62 -0.98
C ILE A 528 5.83 -39.06 -0.45
N ALA A 529 5.17 -39.27 0.73
CA ALA A 529 5.19 -40.47 1.50
C ALA A 529 3.85 -41.28 1.58
N ASP A 530 2.80 -40.87 0.84
CA ASP A 530 1.46 -41.45 0.87
C ASP A 530 0.82 -41.52 2.28
N PHE A 531 0.99 -40.47 3.05
CA PHE A 531 0.55 -40.38 4.44
C PHE A 531 -0.99 -40.44 4.56
N LYS A 532 -1.55 -41.60 4.87
CA LYS A 532 -3.00 -41.85 4.82
C LYS A 532 -3.83 -41.09 5.87
N TRP A 533 -3.24 -40.75 7.04
CA TRP A 533 -3.91 -40.01 8.10
C TRP A 533 -3.98 -38.50 7.81
N GLY A 534 -3.18 -38.02 6.90
CA GLY A 534 -3.10 -36.61 6.53
C GLY A 534 -4.42 -36.02 6.07
N SER A 535 -5.26 -36.81 5.40
CA SER A 535 -6.48 -36.30 4.78
C SER A 535 -7.55 -35.78 5.76
N ARG A 536 -7.73 -36.47 6.90
CA ARG A 536 -8.68 -36.03 7.95
C ARG A 536 -8.13 -34.82 8.69
N LEU A 537 -6.86 -34.87 9.08
CA LEU A 537 -6.19 -33.78 9.79
C LEU A 537 -6.12 -32.52 8.92
N SER A 538 -5.77 -32.64 7.63
CA SER A 538 -5.81 -31.51 6.69
C SER A 538 -7.19 -30.85 6.60
N SER A 539 -8.27 -31.67 6.63
CA SER A 539 -9.64 -31.15 6.58
C SER A 539 -9.99 -30.33 7.82
N ILE A 540 -9.59 -30.79 9.01
CA ILE A 540 -9.78 -30.06 10.28
C ILE A 540 -9.00 -28.74 10.25
N LEU A 541 -7.73 -28.78 9.85
CA LEU A 541 -6.89 -27.59 9.78
C LEU A 541 -7.40 -26.59 8.75
N ILE A 542 -7.98 -27.04 7.62
CA ILE A 542 -8.62 -26.14 6.64
C ILE A 542 -9.85 -25.48 7.26
N VAL A 543 -10.65 -26.16 8.06
CA VAL A 543 -11.79 -25.56 8.78
C VAL A 543 -11.30 -24.49 9.78
N LEU A 544 -10.24 -24.77 10.53
CA LEU A 544 -9.63 -23.77 11.41
C LEU A 544 -9.06 -22.59 10.64
N LEU A 545 -8.46 -22.81 9.47
CA LEU A 545 -7.98 -21.76 8.58
C LEU A 545 -9.14 -20.90 8.03
N ILE A 546 -10.29 -21.52 7.74
CA ILE A 546 -11.51 -20.79 7.36
C ILE A 546 -11.99 -19.91 8.52
N ALA A 547 -11.98 -20.41 9.76
CA ALA A 547 -12.36 -19.63 10.93
C ALA A 547 -11.40 -18.42 11.11
N ALA A 548 -10.10 -18.60 10.97
CA ALA A 548 -9.13 -17.52 10.98
C ALA A 548 -9.34 -16.52 9.82
N PHE A 549 -9.72 -17.01 8.63
CA PHE A 549 -10.06 -16.16 7.50
C PHE A 549 -11.32 -15.33 7.73
N LEU A 550 -12.34 -15.88 8.40
CA LEU A 550 -13.53 -15.14 8.80
C LEU A 550 -13.21 -14.06 9.84
N ALA A 551 -12.34 -14.36 10.81
CA ALA A 551 -11.84 -13.36 11.75
C ALA A 551 -11.07 -12.25 11.04
N HIS A 552 -10.21 -12.58 10.05
CA HIS A 552 -9.53 -11.60 9.21
C HIS A 552 -10.53 -10.74 8.43
N THR A 553 -11.56 -11.36 7.84
CA THR A 553 -12.65 -10.66 7.14
C THR A 553 -13.36 -9.67 8.06
N THR A 554 -13.65 -10.08 9.31
CA THR A 554 -14.24 -9.20 10.31
C THR A 554 -13.34 -8.00 10.60
N GLY A 555 -12.03 -8.19 10.74
CA GLY A 555 -11.07 -7.10 10.92
C GLY A 555 -11.05 -6.10 9.74
N VAL A 556 -11.07 -6.61 8.50
CA VAL A 556 -11.14 -5.77 7.29
C VAL A 556 -12.46 -5.00 7.22
N LEU A 557 -13.59 -5.64 7.53
CA LEU A 557 -14.91 -4.99 7.51
C LEU A 557 -15.05 -3.95 8.62
N LEU A 558 -14.57 -4.21 9.83
CA LEU A 558 -14.54 -3.22 10.91
C LEU A 558 -13.70 -2.00 10.51
N ARG A 559 -12.51 -2.24 9.94
CA ARG A 559 -11.67 -1.13 9.46
C ARG A 559 -12.36 -0.33 8.36
N TRP A 560 -13.06 -0.97 7.43
CA TRP A 560 -13.85 -0.29 6.40
C TRP A 560 -14.96 0.57 7.01
N TYR A 561 -15.71 0.02 7.97
CA TYR A 561 -16.78 0.74 8.67
C TYR A 561 -16.24 1.97 9.43
N ILE A 562 -15.12 1.82 10.15
CA ILE A 562 -14.50 2.88 10.94
C ILE A 562 -13.96 3.99 10.02
N SER A 563 -13.29 3.63 8.94
CA SER A 563 -12.62 4.58 8.03
C SER A 563 -13.55 5.22 7.00
N GLU A 564 -14.80 4.75 6.84
CA GLU A 564 -15.77 5.13 5.79
C GLU A 564 -15.24 4.98 4.36
N ARG A 565 -14.12 4.34 4.19
CA ARG A 565 -13.47 4.11 2.91
C ARG A 565 -12.92 2.71 2.79
N ALA A 566 -12.69 2.28 1.56
CA ALA A 566 -12.08 0.99 1.31
C ALA A 566 -10.67 0.91 1.96
N PRO A 567 -10.37 -0.16 2.74
CA PRO A 567 -9.16 -0.25 3.55
C PRO A 567 -7.95 -0.75 2.75
N TRP A 568 -7.56 -0.04 1.69
CA TRP A 568 -6.37 -0.28 0.85
C TRP A 568 -5.73 0.99 0.32
N ALA A 569 -5.87 2.10 1.07
CA ALA A 569 -5.34 3.40 0.67
C ALA A 569 -3.88 3.62 1.09
N ASN A 570 -3.36 2.89 2.06
CA ASN A 570 -1.97 2.96 2.49
C ASN A 570 -1.27 1.59 2.41
N ALA A 571 0.06 1.58 2.65
CA ALA A 571 0.87 0.37 2.56
C ALA A 571 0.45 -0.73 3.55
N TYR A 572 0.10 -0.36 4.80
CA TYR A 572 -0.40 -1.29 5.81
C TYR A 572 -1.72 -1.92 5.37
N GLU A 573 -2.68 -1.12 4.95
CA GLU A 573 -3.99 -1.56 4.49
C GLU A 573 -3.88 -2.48 3.27
N SER A 574 -3.05 -2.11 2.28
CA SER A 574 -2.82 -2.94 1.10
C SER A 574 -2.19 -4.29 1.46
N MET A 575 -1.32 -4.34 2.49
CA MET A 575 -0.70 -5.57 2.95
C MET A 575 -1.73 -6.52 3.60
N ILE A 576 -2.57 -6.02 4.51
CA ILE A 576 -3.61 -6.84 5.13
C ILE A 576 -4.64 -7.31 4.11
N CYS A 577 -5.08 -6.46 3.19
CA CYS A 577 -6.03 -6.84 2.15
C CYS A 577 -5.45 -7.85 1.15
N THR A 578 -4.18 -7.69 0.75
CA THR A 578 -3.52 -8.67 -0.13
C THR A 578 -3.36 -10.03 0.56
N SER A 579 -3.01 -10.04 1.87
CA SER A 579 -2.99 -11.25 2.68
C SER A 579 -4.38 -11.92 2.74
N TRP A 580 -5.43 -11.14 2.95
CA TRP A 580 -6.82 -11.60 2.95
C TRP A 580 -7.22 -12.22 1.60
N LEU A 581 -6.97 -11.54 0.49
CA LEU A 581 -7.23 -12.05 -0.86
C LEU A 581 -6.45 -13.33 -1.15
N LEU A 582 -5.19 -13.41 -0.72
CA LEU A 582 -4.32 -14.57 -0.92
C LEU A 582 -4.86 -15.81 -0.19
N VAL A 583 -5.20 -15.67 1.10
CA VAL A 583 -5.73 -16.77 1.90
C VAL A 583 -7.09 -17.19 1.39
N GLY A 584 -7.98 -16.25 1.06
CA GLY A 584 -9.27 -16.52 0.44
C GLY A 584 -9.12 -17.25 -0.90
N GLY A 585 -8.22 -16.80 -1.77
CA GLY A 585 -7.89 -17.48 -3.04
C GLY A 585 -7.37 -18.90 -2.84
N GLY A 586 -6.48 -19.12 -1.86
CA GLY A 586 -6.01 -20.47 -1.48
C GLY A 586 -7.14 -21.38 -1.01
N LEU A 587 -8.03 -20.86 -0.17
CA LEU A 587 -9.19 -21.60 0.35
C LEU A 587 -10.21 -21.97 -0.73
N LEU A 588 -10.44 -21.13 -1.73
CA LEU A 588 -11.32 -21.44 -2.86
C LEU A 588 -10.90 -22.74 -3.59
N PHE A 589 -9.62 -23.02 -3.63
CA PHE A 589 -9.07 -24.21 -4.27
C PHE A 589 -8.77 -25.36 -3.29
N ALA A 590 -9.07 -25.23 -2.01
CA ALA A 590 -8.71 -26.18 -0.95
C ALA A 590 -9.17 -27.61 -1.23
N ARG A 591 -10.39 -27.79 -1.77
CA ARG A 591 -10.95 -29.13 -2.09
C ARG A 591 -10.20 -29.83 -3.21
N ARG A 592 -9.65 -29.06 -4.15
CA ARG A 592 -8.97 -29.59 -5.34
C ARG A 592 -7.46 -29.74 -5.11
N PHE A 593 -6.86 -28.82 -4.36
CA PHE A 593 -5.42 -28.72 -4.12
C PHE A 593 -5.15 -28.31 -2.68
N ARG A 594 -5.02 -29.28 -1.79
CA ARG A 594 -4.80 -29.05 -0.34
C ARG A 594 -3.53 -28.26 -0.02
N ILE A 595 -2.56 -28.25 -0.93
CA ILE A 595 -1.34 -27.48 -0.76
C ILE A 595 -1.56 -25.97 -0.96
N LEU A 596 -2.56 -25.55 -1.75
CA LEU A 596 -2.78 -24.11 -2.00
C LEU A 596 -3.19 -23.35 -0.73
N PRO A 597 -4.16 -23.80 0.10
CA PRO A 597 -4.45 -23.14 1.36
C PRO A 597 -3.26 -23.17 2.35
N ALA A 598 -2.42 -24.20 2.30
CA ALA A 598 -1.20 -24.25 3.11
C ALA A 598 -0.20 -23.16 2.74
N LEU A 599 0.12 -23.07 1.45
CA LEU A 599 1.03 -22.04 0.91
C LEU A 599 0.46 -20.63 1.08
N ALA A 600 -0.83 -20.45 0.79
CA ALA A 600 -1.51 -19.17 0.93
C ALA A 600 -1.62 -18.72 2.40
N GLY A 601 -1.91 -19.64 3.32
CA GLY A 601 -1.93 -19.38 4.76
C GLY A 601 -0.55 -18.97 5.27
N LEU A 602 0.49 -19.72 4.92
CA LEU A 602 1.86 -19.40 5.34
C LEU A 602 2.31 -18.03 4.82
N LEU A 603 2.15 -17.77 3.52
CA LEU A 603 2.53 -16.47 2.95
C LEU A 603 1.65 -15.33 3.48
N GLY A 604 0.34 -15.55 3.62
CA GLY A 604 -0.57 -14.57 4.23
C GLY A 604 -0.16 -14.23 5.67
N GLY A 605 0.24 -15.24 6.44
CA GLY A 605 0.80 -15.05 7.79
C GLY A 605 2.10 -14.27 7.79
N ILE A 606 3.02 -14.53 6.85
CA ILE A 606 4.26 -13.74 6.67
C ILE A 606 3.92 -12.29 6.32
N MET A 607 2.97 -12.06 5.43
CA MET A 607 2.55 -10.69 5.07
C MET A 607 1.98 -9.94 6.28
N LEU A 608 1.12 -10.56 7.08
CA LEU A 608 0.61 -9.96 8.32
C LEU A 608 1.71 -9.77 9.37
N PHE A 609 2.74 -10.63 9.38
CA PHE A 609 3.91 -10.45 10.23
C PHE A 609 4.70 -9.20 9.83
N VAL A 610 4.96 -9.02 8.53
CA VAL A 610 5.65 -7.83 8.00
C VAL A 610 4.83 -6.57 8.27
N ALA A 611 3.50 -6.62 8.09
CA ALA A 611 2.62 -5.50 8.42
C ALA A 611 2.70 -5.09 9.91
N GLY A 612 2.93 -6.06 10.81
CA GLY A 612 3.06 -5.82 12.25
C GLY A 612 4.47 -5.45 12.75
N LEU A 613 5.45 -5.22 11.85
CA LEU A 613 6.83 -4.84 12.25
C LEU A 613 7.00 -3.35 12.56
N ASN A 614 5.92 -2.57 12.68
CA ASN A 614 5.92 -1.12 12.96
C ASN A 614 6.65 -0.23 11.93
N HIS A 615 7.08 -0.80 10.79
CA HIS A 615 7.59 -0.03 9.66
C HIS A 615 6.47 0.53 8.77
N LEU A 616 5.26 0.00 8.93
CA LEU A 616 4.05 0.44 8.21
C LEU A 616 3.09 1.04 9.23
N ASN A 617 2.65 2.28 8.96
CA ASN A 617 1.72 2.97 9.87
C ASN A 617 0.32 2.32 9.83
N PRO A 618 -0.17 1.72 10.95
CA PRO A 618 -1.49 1.11 11.03
C PRO A 618 -2.62 2.12 11.28
N GLU A 619 -2.32 3.41 11.48
CA GLU A 619 -3.31 4.44 11.78
C GLU A 619 -4.36 4.57 10.66
N ILE A 620 -5.57 4.94 11.05
CA ILE A 620 -6.65 5.28 10.13
C ILE A 620 -6.62 6.79 9.93
N THR A 621 -6.19 7.24 8.75
CA THR A 621 -6.10 8.66 8.43
C THR A 621 -7.12 9.05 7.37
N PRO A 622 -7.59 10.32 7.34
CA PRO A 622 -8.35 10.86 6.22
C PRO A 622 -7.59 10.78 4.91
N LEU A 623 -8.31 10.75 3.78
CA LEU A 623 -7.67 10.72 2.47
C LEU A 623 -7.28 12.13 2.01
N VAL A 624 -6.09 12.27 1.48
CA VAL A 624 -5.72 13.49 0.73
C VAL A 624 -6.58 13.62 -0.53
N PRO A 625 -6.84 14.84 -1.04
CA PRO A 625 -7.81 15.08 -2.11
C PRO A 625 -7.60 14.22 -3.37
N VAL A 626 -6.35 14.03 -3.79
CA VAL A 626 -6.01 13.23 -4.98
C VAL A 626 -6.42 11.77 -4.88
N LEU A 627 -6.44 11.21 -3.65
CA LEU A 627 -6.80 9.81 -3.41
C LEU A 627 -8.32 9.56 -3.34
N GLN A 628 -9.14 10.61 -3.34
CA GLN A 628 -10.61 10.51 -3.30
C GLN A 628 -11.16 10.22 -4.70
N SER A 629 -10.94 8.99 -5.21
CA SER A 629 -11.37 8.60 -6.55
C SER A 629 -11.81 7.14 -6.60
N TYR A 630 -12.97 6.86 -7.22
CA TYR A 630 -13.45 5.49 -7.48
C TYR A 630 -12.52 4.72 -8.43
N TRP A 631 -11.92 5.41 -9.40
CA TRP A 631 -10.98 4.81 -10.33
C TRP A 631 -9.73 4.31 -9.61
N LEU A 632 -9.20 5.12 -8.68
CA LEU A 632 -8.06 4.72 -7.85
C LEU A 632 -8.39 3.51 -6.99
N MET A 633 -9.54 3.52 -6.30
CA MET A 633 -9.94 2.39 -5.44
C MET A 633 -10.08 1.09 -6.24
N SER A 634 -10.69 1.17 -7.42
CA SER A 634 -10.85 0.02 -8.33
C SER A 634 -9.50 -0.47 -8.88
N HIS A 635 -8.62 0.47 -9.28
CA HIS A 635 -7.26 0.19 -9.74
C HIS A 635 -6.46 -0.60 -8.70
N VAL A 636 -6.39 -0.09 -7.46
CA VAL A 636 -5.62 -0.73 -6.38
C VAL A 636 -6.17 -2.12 -6.06
N ALA A 637 -7.50 -2.29 -5.96
CA ALA A 637 -8.13 -3.58 -5.70
C ALA A 637 -7.77 -4.63 -6.77
N ILE A 638 -7.82 -4.24 -8.04
CA ILE A 638 -7.55 -5.15 -9.17
C ILE A 638 -6.06 -5.49 -9.26
N ILE A 639 -5.17 -4.53 -9.02
CA ILE A 639 -3.72 -4.79 -8.96
C ILE A 639 -3.38 -5.76 -7.83
N MET A 640 -3.96 -5.61 -6.64
CA MET A 640 -3.74 -6.54 -5.53
C MET A 640 -4.12 -7.97 -5.89
N ILE A 641 -5.22 -8.18 -6.62
CA ILE A 641 -5.58 -9.51 -7.13
C ILE A 641 -4.48 -10.03 -8.07
N GLY A 642 -3.92 -9.20 -8.94
CA GLY A 642 -2.77 -9.53 -9.79
C GLY A 642 -1.55 -9.99 -8.98
N TYR A 643 -1.19 -9.25 -7.93
CA TYR A 643 -0.10 -9.60 -7.00
C TYR A 643 -0.32 -10.96 -6.31
N VAL A 644 -1.55 -11.25 -5.89
CA VAL A 644 -1.92 -12.55 -5.30
C VAL A 644 -1.64 -13.70 -6.28
N PHE A 645 -2.05 -13.58 -7.54
CA PHE A 645 -1.78 -14.62 -8.54
C PHE A 645 -0.28 -14.78 -8.81
N PHE A 646 0.48 -13.72 -8.87
CA PHE A 646 1.93 -13.79 -9.04
C PHE A 646 2.65 -14.36 -7.80
N ALA A 647 2.17 -14.06 -6.61
CA ALA A 647 2.66 -14.70 -5.39
C ALA A 647 2.38 -16.21 -5.40
N LEU A 648 1.19 -16.65 -5.84
CA LEU A 648 0.89 -18.07 -6.05
C LEU A 648 1.79 -18.71 -7.12
N CYS A 649 2.17 -17.97 -8.18
CA CYS A 649 3.14 -18.45 -9.17
C CYS A 649 4.51 -18.68 -8.54
N ALA A 650 5.00 -17.76 -7.73
CA ALA A 650 6.28 -17.88 -7.04
C ALA A 650 6.26 -19.08 -6.07
N LEU A 651 5.21 -19.22 -5.26
CA LEU A 651 5.07 -20.33 -4.32
C LEU A 651 4.99 -21.68 -5.01
N THR A 652 4.16 -21.80 -6.05
CA THR A 652 4.03 -23.05 -6.81
C THR A 652 5.29 -23.38 -7.59
N GLY A 653 5.99 -22.37 -8.12
CA GLY A 653 7.30 -22.52 -8.74
C GLY A 653 8.36 -23.02 -7.78
N LEU A 654 8.46 -22.41 -6.59
CA LEU A 654 9.38 -22.83 -5.53
C LEU A 654 9.09 -24.26 -5.07
N PHE A 655 7.81 -24.57 -4.85
CA PHE A 655 7.40 -25.93 -4.48
C PHE A 655 7.80 -26.95 -5.56
N ASN A 656 7.61 -26.63 -6.83
CA ASN A 656 8.06 -27.50 -7.92
C ASN A 656 9.60 -27.69 -7.95
N LEU A 657 10.38 -26.64 -7.67
CA LEU A 657 11.84 -26.78 -7.54
C LEU A 657 12.22 -27.72 -6.38
N ILE A 658 11.49 -27.67 -5.27
CA ILE A 658 11.67 -28.60 -4.14
C ILE A 658 11.32 -30.03 -4.58
N LEU A 659 10.18 -30.25 -5.24
CA LEU A 659 9.79 -31.58 -5.73
C LEU A 659 10.82 -32.15 -6.72
N MET A 660 11.38 -31.32 -7.59
CA MET A 660 12.46 -31.72 -8.51
C MET A 660 13.73 -32.19 -7.77
N ASN A 661 14.06 -31.56 -6.62
CA ASN A 661 15.17 -31.98 -5.77
C ASN A 661 14.93 -33.30 -5.06
N LEU A 662 13.67 -33.66 -4.79
CA LEU A 662 13.27 -34.90 -4.13
C LEU A 662 13.11 -36.07 -5.09
N LEU A 663 13.33 -35.88 -6.41
CA LEU A 663 13.27 -36.97 -7.39
C LEU A 663 14.27 -38.07 -7.09
N SER A 664 13.78 -39.33 -7.11
CA SER A 664 14.55 -40.54 -6.93
C SER A 664 14.03 -41.65 -7.87
N ALA A 665 14.76 -42.75 -7.99
CA ALA A 665 14.32 -43.87 -8.81
C ALA A 665 12.97 -44.45 -8.36
N THR A 666 12.68 -44.45 -7.04
CA THR A 666 11.50 -45.03 -6.43
C THR A 666 10.25 -44.16 -6.56
N ASN A 667 10.40 -42.85 -6.57
CA ASN A 667 9.24 -41.93 -6.57
C ASN A 667 9.05 -41.15 -7.90
N ARG A 668 9.87 -41.44 -8.90
CA ARG A 668 9.96 -40.74 -10.18
C ARG A 668 8.61 -40.48 -10.84
N VAL A 669 7.81 -41.55 -11.05
CA VAL A 669 6.54 -41.43 -11.79
C VAL A 669 5.56 -40.50 -11.06
N LYS A 670 5.45 -40.70 -9.74
CA LYS A 670 4.54 -39.92 -8.90
C LYS A 670 4.94 -38.43 -8.87
N LEU A 671 6.21 -38.13 -8.63
CA LEU A 671 6.66 -36.74 -8.51
C LEU A 671 6.68 -36.02 -9.87
N LEU A 672 7.03 -36.67 -10.98
CA LEU A 672 6.95 -36.06 -12.31
C LEU A 672 5.49 -35.69 -12.67
N PHE A 673 4.53 -36.55 -12.30
CA PHE A 673 3.10 -36.25 -12.46
C PHE A 673 2.71 -35.00 -11.64
N ARG A 674 3.13 -34.88 -10.37
CA ARG A 674 2.86 -33.74 -9.51
C ARG A 674 3.55 -32.45 -10.00
N ILE A 675 4.81 -32.55 -10.43
CA ILE A 675 5.54 -31.42 -11.03
C ILE A 675 4.78 -30.90 -12.27
N ARG A 676 4.28 -31.80 -13.12
CA ARG A 676 3.46 -31.41 -14.27
C ARG A 676 2.17 -30.73 -13.85
N GLU A 677 1.44 -31.30 -12.87
CA GLU A 677 0.20 -30.75 -12.34
C GLU A 677 0.39 -29.32 -11.81
N PHE A 678 1.40 -29.10 -10.96
CA PHE A 678 1.69 -27.77 -10.40
C PHE A 678 2.25 -26.80 -11.43
N THR A 679 2.97 -27.26 -12.46
CA THR A 679 3.40 -26.41 -13.58
C THR A 679 2.21 -25.89 -14.38
N LEU A 680 1.19 -26.71 -14.62
CA LEU A 680 -0.05 -26.30 -15.30
C LEU A 680 -0.83 -25.27 -14.47
N LEU A 681 -0.93 -25.50 -13.16
CA LEU A 681 -1.55 -24.56 -12.23
C LEU A 681 -0.82 -23.22 -12.22
N ASN A 682 0.51 -23.24 -12.14
CA ASN A 682 1.34 -22.06 -12.18
C ASN A 682 1.13 -21.26 -13.47
N GLU A 683 1.09 -21.94 -14.62
CA GLU A 683 0.83 -21.27 -15.91
C GLU A 683 -0.59 -20.65 -15.96
N MET A 684 -1.59 -21.30 -15.40
CA MET A 684 -2.95 -20.75 -15.31
C MET A 684 -3.00 -19.54 -14.36
N ALA A 685 -2.36 -19.62 -13.21
CA ALA A 685 -2.25 -18.50 -12.26
C ALA A 685 -1.53 -17.31 -12.90
N MET A 686 -0.45 -17.56 -13.67
CA MET A 686 0.30 -16.51 -14.36
C MET A 686 -0.55 -15.79 -15.43
N ILE A 687 -1.39 -16.51 -16.17
CA ILE A 687 -2.32 -15.89 -17.13
C ILE A 687 -3.33 -14.99 -16.41
N LEU A 688 -3.86 -15.43 -15.26
CA LEU A 688 -4.79 -14.62 -14.44
C LEU A 688 -4.06 -13.41 -13.81
N GLY A 689 -2.84 -13.61 -13.30
CA GLY A 689 -2.02 -12.53 -12.78
C GLY A 689 -1.74 -11.45 -13.83
N LEU A 690 -1.36 -11.84 -15.03
CA LEU A 690 -1.18 -10.92 -16.16
C LEU A 690 -2.48 -10.20 -16.52
N PHE A 691 -3.60 -10.88 -16.54
CA PHE A 691 -4.91 -10.25 -16.78
C PHE A 691 -5.20 -9.14 -15.77
N PHE A 692 -5.18 -9.48 -14.48
CA PHE A 692 -5.50 -8.52 -13.42
C PHE A 692 -4.47 -7.39 -13.31
N MET A 693 -3.18 -7.71 -13.43
CA MET A 693 -2.13 -6.70 -13.41
C MET A 693 -2.28 -5.70 -14.56
N THR A 694 -2.52 -6.20 -15.79
CA THR A 694 -2.69 -5.35 -16.98
C THR A 694 -3.99 -4.52 -16.87
N ALA A 695 -5.11 -5.14 -16.50
CA ALA A 695 -6.37 -4.43 -16.31
C ALA A 695 -6.27 -3.36 -15.21
N GLY A 696 -5.62 -3.70 -14.10
CA GLY A 696 -5.36 -2.76 -13.01
C GLY A 696 -4.51 -1.59 -13.47
N THR A 697 -3.39 -1.84 -14.16
CA THR A 697 -2.51 -0.78 -14.69
C THR A 697 -3.26 0.20 -15.60
N PHE A 698 -4.16 -0.30 -16.46
CA PHE A 698 -4.94 0.60 -17.32
C PHE A 698 -6.04 1.36 -16.58
N LEU A 699 -6.66 0.78 -15.56
CA LEU A 699 -7.56 1.53 -14.68
C LEU A 699 -6.80 2.65 -13.94
N GLY A 700 -5.55 2.41 -13.56
CA GLY A 700 -4.65 3.43 -13.03
C GLY A 700 -4.35 4.53 -14.05
N ALA A 701 -4.13 4.15 -15.32
CA ALA A 701 -3.94 5.12 -16.41
C ALA A 701 -5.19 5.98 -16.64
N ILE A 702 -6.40 5.42 -16.53
CA ILE A 702 -7.65 6.18 -16.58
C ILE A 702 -7.74 7.16 -15.41
N TRP A 703 -7.44 6.69 -14.19
CA TRP A 703 -7.40 7.56 -13.01
C TRP A 703 -6.36 8.69 -13.17
N ALA A 704 -5.13 8.39 -13.58
CA ALA A 704 -4.08 9.37 -13.83
C ALA A 704 -4.51 10.43 -14.87
N ASN A 705 -5.23 9.99 -15.90
CA ASN A 705 -5.78 10.88 -16.91
C ASN A 705 -6.90 11.80 -16.37
N VAL A 706 -7.68 11.36 -15.41
CA VAL A 706 -8.71 12.18 -14.74
C VAL A 706 -8.10 13.11 -13.69
N SER A 707 -7.04 12.66 -13.00
CA SER A 707 -6.44 13.39 -11.87
C SER A 707 -5.34 14.36 -12.31
N TRP A 708 -4.53 13.98 -13.31
CA TRP A 708 -3.30 14.70 -13.72
C TRP A 708 -3.26 15.07 -15.20
N GLY A 709 -4.29 14.77 -15.98
CA GLY A 709 -4.38 15.13 -17.39
C GLY A 709 -3.60 14.27 -18.36
N ARG A 710 -2.93 13.24 -17.90
CA ARG A 710 -2.12 12.34 -18.70
C ARG A 710 -2.36 10.89 -18.26
N TYR A 711 -2.62 9.99 -19.20
CA TYR A 711 -2.86 8.57 -18.92
C TYR A 711 -1.57 7.76 -18.70
N TRP A 712 -0.39 8.33 -19.00
CA TRP A 712 0.92 7.74 -18.77
C TRP A 712 1.98 8.83 -18.56
N GLY A 713 2.70 8.78 -17.47
CA GLY A 713 3.70 9.78 -17.09
C GLY A 713 5.13 9.27 -16.97
N TRP A 714 5.35 7.97 -17.19
CA TRP A 714 6.63 7.29 -16.92
C TRP A 714 7.04 7.35 -15.45
N ASP A 715 6.09 7.60 -14.54
CA ASP A 715 6.37 7.53 -13.11
C ASP A 715 6.98 6.16 -12.74
N PRO A 716 7.94 6.10 -11.80
CA PRO A 716 8.61 4.84 -11.42
C PRO A 716 7.64 3.70 -11.12
N LYS A 717 6.49 3.96 -10.48
CA LYS A 717 5.49 2.93 -10.18
C LYS A 717 4.76 2.40 -11.41
N GLU A 718 4.39 3.29 -12.34
CA GLU A 718 3.83 2.91 -13.65
C GLU A 718 4.82 2.08 -14.44
N THR A 719 6.07 2.54 -14.49
CA THR A 719 7.17 1.90 -15.21
C THR A 719 7.47 0.50 -14.67
N TRP A 720 7.56 0.31 -13.34
CA TRP A 720 7.77 -1.00 -12.74
C TRP A 720 6.57 -1.94 -12.87
N ALA A 721 5.33 -1.40 -12.91
CA ALA A 721 4.15 -2.18 -13.24
C ALA A 721 4.24 -2.74 -14.67
N LEU A 722 4.65 -1.92 -15.64
CA LEU A 722 4.87 -2.34 -17.02
C LEU A 722 6.02 -3.36 -17.14
N ILE A 723 7.16 -3.13 -16.44
CA ILE A 723 8.27 -4.09 -16.36
C ILE A 723 7.76 -5.45 -15.86
N SER A 724 6.94 -5.47 -14.82
CA SER A 724 6.37 -6.69 -14.27
C SER A 724 5.50 -7.42 -15.30
N ILE A 725 4.63 -6.70 -16.01
CA ILE A 725 3.81 -7.28 -17.11
C ILE A 725 4.71 -7.90 -18.18
N VAL A 726 5.76 -7.21 -18.63
CA VAL A 726 6.69 -7.70 -19.65
C VAL A 726 7.45 -8.93 -19.14
N VAL A 727 7.98 -8.91 -17.93
CA VAL A 727 8.74 -10.04 -17.33
C VAL A 727 7.87 -11.28 -17.25
N TYR A 728 6.65 -11.19 -16.70
CA TYR A 728 5.75 -12.35 -16.62
C TYR A 728 5.25 -12.80 -18.00
N ALA A 729 5.06 -11.89 -18.95
CA ALA A 729 4.75 -12.23 -20.34
C ALA A 729 5.90 -13.02 -20.97
N LEU A 730 7.16 -12.63 -20.77
CA LEU A 730 8.33 -13.39 -21.21
C LEU A 730 8.36 -14.79 -20.62
N VAL A 731 8.14 -14.92 -19.30
CA VAL A 731 8.10 -16.24 -18.64
C VAL A 731 6.98 -17.12 -19.22
N LEU A 732 5.80 -16.57 -19.46
CA LEU A 732 4.68 -17.31 -20.04
C LEU A 732 4.99 -17.84 -21.46
N HIS A 733 5.80 -17.11 -22.23
CA HIS A 733 6.18 -17.46 -23.60
C HIS A 733 7.48 -18.26 -23.73
N ILE A 734 8.15 -18.61 -22.61
CA ILE A 734 9.48 -19.27 -22.61
C ILE A 734 9.55 -20.56 -23.43
N ARG A 735 8.43 -21.25 -23.60
CA ARG A 735 8.32 -22.48 -24.42
C ARG A 735 8.58 -22.27 -25.91
N PHE A 736 8.51 -21.03 -26.41
CA PHE A 736 8.80 -20.71 -27.80
C PHE A 736 10.29 -20.50 -28.07
N ILE A 737 11.13 -20.60 -27.05
CA ILE A 737 12.59 -20.51 -27.18
C ILE A 737 13.15 -21.91 -27.50
N PRO A 738 13.65 -22.17 -28.74
CA PRO A 738 14.15 -23.49 -29.12
C PRO A 738 15.32 -23.99 -28.27
N LEU A 739 16.22 -23.09 -27.84
CA LEU A 739 17.38 -23.37 -27.00
C LEU A 739 17.00 -23.99 -25.62
N LEU A 740 15.78 -23.81 -25.17
CA LEU A 740 15.27 -24.32 -23.90
C LEU A 740 14.49 -25.62 -24.05
N LYS A 741 14.40 -26.20 -25.25
CA LYS A 741 13.75 -27.48 -25.50
C LYS A 741 14.32 -28.54 -24.55
N GLY A 742 13.45 -29.28 -23.83
CA GLY A 742 13.87 -30.25 -22.81
C GLY A 742 14.21 -29.65 -21.43
N LYS A 743 14.34 -28.31 -21.31
CA LYS A 743 14.58 -27.62 -20.03
C LYS A 743 13.45 -26.68 -19.64
N THR A 744 12.40 -26.61 -20.45
CA THR A 744 11.32 -25.61 -20.33
C THR A 744 10.62 -25.66 -18.98
N THR A 745 10.30 -26.84 -18.46
CA THR A 745 9.63 -27.01 -17.16
C THR A 745 10.48 -26.45 -16.01
N TRP A 746 11.77 -26.75 -16.01
CA TRP A 746 12.69 -26.23 -14.99
C TRP A 746 12.82 -24.70 -15.09
N CYS A 747 13.12 -24.20 -16.31
CA CYS A 747 13.26 -22.75 -16.54
C CYS A 747 11.97 -21.98 -16.16
N PHE A 748 10.80 -22.50 -16.53
CA PHE A 748 9.52 -21.87 -16.25
C PHE A 748 9.30 -21.73 -14.74
N ASN A 749 9.50 -22.81 -13.96
CA ASN A 749 9.32 -22.76 -12.50
C ASN A 749 10.36 -21.88 -11.80
N LEU A 750 11.63 -21.91 -12.24
CA LEU A 750 12.64 -20.98 -11.72
C LEU A 750 12.29 -19.53 -11.98
N LEU A 751 11.94 -19.20 -13.22
CA LEU A 751 11.62 -17.83 -13.59
C LEU A 751 10.30 -17.35 -12.95
N SER A 752 9.33 -18.24 -12.70
CA SER A 752 8.14 -17.89 -11.92
C SER A 752 8.48 -17.42 -10.50
N VAL A 753 9.53 -18.00 -9.89
CA VAL A 753 10.00 -17.55 -8.57
C VAL A 753 10.76 -16.23 -8.67
N VAL A 754 11.71 -16.15 -9.61
CA VAL A 754 12.56 -14.95 -9.73
C VAL A 754 11.75 -13.72 -10.14
N SER A 755 10.73 -13.88 -10.97
CA SER A 755 9.88 -12.76 -11.43
C SER A 755 9.14 -12.05 -10.31
N ILE A 756 8.96 -12.66 -9.12
CA ILE A 756 8.32 -12.01 -7.97
C ILE A 756 9.10 -10.76 -7.53
N LEU A 757 10.40 -10.70 -7.80
CA LEU A 757 11.24 -9.54 -7.49
C LEU A 757 10.77 -8.28 -8.20
N SER A 758 10.21 -8.39 -9.43
CA SER A 758 9.63 -7.25 -10.13
C SER A 758 8.38 -6.72 -9.41
N ILE A 759 7.55 -7.60 -8.85
CA ILE A 759 6.37 -7.21 -8.07
C ILE A 759 6.79 -6.57 -6.73
N ILE A 760 7.78 -7.16 -6.06
CA ILE A 760 8.32 -6.60 -4.81
C ILE A 760 8.90 -5.21 -5.08
N MET A 761 9.61 -5.04 -6.19
CA MET A 761 10.12 -3.72 -6.59
C MET A 761 8.99 -2.75 -6.88
N THR A 762 7.95 -3.16 -7.61
CA THR A 762 6.77 -2.31 -7.92
C THR A 762 6.05 -1.86 -6.64
N TRP A 763 5.90 -2.75 -5.66
CA TRP A 763 5.11 -2.46 -4.45
C TRP A 763 5.94 -1.75 -3.38
N PHE A 764 7.10 -2.30 -3.01
CA PHE A 764 7.97 -1.78 -1.95
C PHE A 764 9.15 -0.98 -2.47
N GLY A 765 9.89 -1.54 -3.44
CA GLY A 765 11.16 -0.97 -3.90
C GLY A 765 11.02 0.47 -4.39
N VAL A 766 9.96 0.77 -5.13
CA VAL A 766 9.68 2.14 -5.59
C VAL A 766 9.48 3.10 -4.41
N ASN A 767 8.77 2.69 -3.35
CA ASN A 767 8.52 3.55 -2.19
C ASN A 767 9.77 3.79 -1.32
N TYR A 768 10.73 2.82 -1.31
CA TYR A 768 11.94 2.92 -0.48
C TYR A 768 13.13 3.55 -1.21
N TYR A 769 13.28 3.25 -2.50
CA TYR A 769 14.50 3.57 -3.24
C TYR A 769 14.31 4.61 -4.35
N LEU A 770 13.06 4.88 -4.73
CA LEU A 770 12.74 5.78 -5.85
C LEU A 770 11.78 6.88 -5.38
N SER A 771 11.85 8.04 -6.02
CA SER A 771 10.91 9.14 -5.83
C SER A 771 9.97 9.25 -7.04
N GLY A 772 8.71 9.59 -6.82
CA GLY A 772 7.72 9.73 -7.89
C GLY A 772 6.39 10.25 -7.37
N LEU A 773 5.45 10.52 -8.28
CA LEU A 773 4.12 11.05 -7.96
C LEU A 773 3.27 10.10 -7.10
N HIS A 774 3.57 8.82 -7.11
CA HIS A 774 2.91 7.78 -6.30
C HIS A 774 3.63 7.49 -4.97
N SER A 775 4.64 8.26 -4.59
CA SER A 775 5.36 8.10 -3.32
C SER A 775 4.66 8.83 -2.19
N TYR A 776 3.60 8.25 -1.64
CA TYR A 776 2.85 8.78 -0.51
C TYR A 776 3.46 8.35 0.83
N GLY A 777 4.61 8.89 1.16
CA GLY A 777 5.35 8.63 2.39
C GLY A 777 6.67 7.89 2.16
N LYS A 778 7.77 8.51 2.55
CA LYS A 778 9.09 7.85 2.60
C LYS A 778 9.09 6.93 3.80
N THR A 779 9.33 5.65 3.58
CA THR A 779 9.54 4.66 4.64
C THR A 779 11.04 4.42 4.76
N GLU A 780 11.59 4.52 5.97
CA GLU A 780 13.00 4.28 6.23
C GLU A 780 13.27 2.79 6.50
N GLY A 781 14.48 2.29 6.24
CA GLY A 781 14.88 0.93 6.61
C GLY A 781 15.04 -0.06 5.45
N GLY A 782 15.21 0.39 4.21
CA GLY A 782 15.29 -0.47 3.02
C GLY A 782 16.50 -1.41 2.94
N ASP A 783 17.62 -1.10 3.60
CA ASP A 783 18.88 -1.86 3.45
C ASP A 783 18.76 -3.32 3.88
N LEU A 784 18.09 -3.59 5.01
CA LEU A 784 17.85 -4.95 5.49
C LEU A 784 17.03 -5.79 4.49
N LEU A 785 16.05 -5.17 3.84
CA LEU A 785 15.21 -5.84 2.85
C LEU A 785 16.01 -6.28 1.63
N LEU A 786 16.97 -5.46 1.15
CA LEU A 786 17.85 -5.84 0.04
C LEU A 786 18.69 -7.07 0.37
N TRP A 787 19.26 -7.14 1.59
CA TRP A 787 20.03 -8.29 2.02
C TRP A 787 19.18 -9.55 2.13
N ILE A 788 17.96 -9.44 2.66
CA ILE A 788 16.99 -10.56 2.74
C ILE A 788 16.63 -11.05 1.33
N TRP A 789 16.36 -10.16 0.39
CA TRP A 789 16.04 -10.53 -1.00
C TRP A 789 17.22 -11.14 -1.72
N GLY A 790 18.42 -10.58 -1.54
CA GLY A 790 19.65 -11.13 -2.09
C GLY A 790 19.94 -12.54 -1.59
N ALA A 791 19.85 -12.76 -0.28
CA ALA A 791 20.03 -14.07 0.33
C ALA A 791 18.96 -15.07 -0.14
N GLY A 792 17.70 -14.65 -0.18
CA GLY A 792 16.59 -15.45 -0.70
C GLY A 792 16.81 -15.87 -2.15
N LEU A 793 17.25 -14.95 -3.01
CA LEU A 793 17.58 -15.23 -4.40
C LEU A 793 18.73 -16.26 -4.51
N CYS A 794 19.79 -16.13 -3.73
CA CYS A 794 20.90 -17.10 -3.71
C CYS A 794 20.42 -18.50 -3.34
N VAL A 795 19.53 -18.62 -2.33
CA VAL A 795 18.94 -19.90 -1.93
C VAL A 795 18.10 -20.50 -3.07
N VAL A 796 17.26 -19.68 -3.72
CA VAL A 796 16.44 -20.15 -4.87
C VAL A 796 17.30 -20.62 -6.02
N LEU A 797 18.37 -19.90 -6.36
CA LEU A 797 19.30 -20.29 -7.44
C LEU A 797 20.03 -21.59 -7.10
N ALA A 798 20.49 -21.75 -5.87
CA ALA A 798 21.11 -23.00 -5.40
C ALA A 798 20.12 -24.18 -5.52
N LEU A 799 18.89 -24.03 -5.01
CA LEU A 799 17.84 -25.03 -5.16
C LEU A 799 17.55 -25.38 -6.62
N ALA A 800 17.51 -24.39 -7.49
CA ALA A 800 17.28 -24.59 -8.92
C ALA A 800 18.41 -25.35 -9.61
N LEU A 801 19.67 -25.08 -9.25
CA LEU A 801 20.81 -25.80 -9.79
C LEU A 801 20.78 -27.28 -9.43
N PHE A 802 20.48 -27.61 -8.17
CA PHE A 802 20.30 -29.00 -7.73
C PHE A 802 19.08 -29.64 -8.40
N ALA A 803 17.96 -28.95 -8.49
CA ALA A 803 16.76 -29.41 -9.17
C ALA A 803 17.02 -29.78 -10.63
N ARG A 804 17.81 -28.97 -11.36
CA ARG A 804 18.20 -29.27 -12.75
C ARG A 804 19.01 -30.57 -12.87
N ARG A 805 19.99 -30.79 -11.96
CA ARG A 805 20.79 -32.01 -11.94
C ARG A 805 19.92 -33.24 -11.70
N ARG A 806 19.02 -33.18 -10.72
CA ARG A 806 18.09 -34.27 -10.39
C ARG A 806 17.10 -34.54 -11.52
N LEU A 807 16.50 -33.49 -12.08
CA LEU A 807 15.54 -33.64 -13.18
C LEU A 807 16.22 -34.28 -14.39
N LYS A 808 17.46 -33.90 -14.76
CA LYS A 808 18.23 -34.52 -15.85
C LYS A 808 18.53 -35.99 -15.60
N LYS A 809 18.74 -36.37 -14.32
CA LYS A 809 19.07 -37.75 -13.95
C LYS A 809 17.84 -38.68 -14.01
N TYR A 810 16.66 -38.19 -13.68
CA TYR A 810 15.46 -39.01 -13.47
C TYR A 810 14.30 -38.72 -14.45
N SER A 811 14.37 -37.70 -15.34
CA SER A 811 13.43 -37.50 -16.44
C SER A 811 13.84 -38.37 -17.66
#